data_9c7788bc6f4fc77aabe94d078fa50800
#
_entry.id   9c7788bc6f4fc77aabe94d078fa50800
#
_cell.length_a   1.000
_cell.length_b   1.000
_cell.length_c   1.000
_cell.angle_alpha   90.00
_cell.angle_beta   90.00
_cell.angle_gamma   90.00
#
_symmetry.space_group_name_H-M   'P 1'
#
loop_
_entity.id
_entity.type
_entity.pdbx_description
1 polymer ?
#
loop_
_entity_poly.entity_id
_entity_poly.type
_entity_poly.pdbx_seq_one_letter_code
_entity_poly.pdbx_strand_id
1 'polypeptide(L)'
;MIRITDKRDCIGCGNCVQVCPQQCIRMTRDAEGFSYPKADGHRCIDCGKCHAVCPVEAGPGIAEDRRKPLALGACHKDTGLRMKSSSGGVFAALAADMLERGGTVYGAAAGPDGVRHRAVRTPEALPSLQGSKYVQSDILGLFPAIREQLEAGEPVLFSGTPCQVKALYAFLAARPDRLLTVEVICHGVPSPGLYERYLQEEKAVSMAFREKSHGWQDYDVLLTGADGRTRRQRAALNLYMRGFLQNWTLRPSCSRCPAKSFASGADITLGDFWGGGDLAPGLFDDKGTSLVLLHTKSAEQAWERVSPSFRSALVPPEEAVKGNPGIFRSAVLPDNRDDFFAAANRQSVKAALRRYAGEKPGAALKRRLLTVWNRLWETALHLRNKLLAGADGLYARFHRPPRVVGIEDTLRLIIEKGCSASRFGDGELKLLCGEQTWFQDADPLLQKRLQEILAGKGPERLLACVPGIFESQSPFAEPDRQYWRQHLSRHRKTWYRYMDRRRTYYDAFISRCYLPFRDKGQAARCFGLWKRLWEDRDILVIEGEKTRLGVGNDLFAGARSVRRILCPNTQAFARREALMEAALRQDRRLLVLLALGPSATVLAADLCAHGFQAVDTGHLDIEYEWFLRGAEGKIPVPGKFVGEAGAGAGVGTCEDGQYLSEILCRC
;
A
#
# COMPACT_ATOMS: atom_id res chain seq x y z
N MET A 1 -31.79 -20.24 -23.34
CA MET A 1 -30.99 -21.36 -22.71
C MET A 1 -29.50 -21.08 -22.85
N ILE A 2 -28.69 -21.14 -21.77
CA ILE A 2 -27.25 -20.88 -21.86
C ILE A 2 -26.52 -21.92 -22.72
N ARG A 3 -25.68 -21.43 -23.63
CA ARG A 3 -24.85 -22.26 -24.53
C ARG A 3 -23.47 -21.61 -24.65
N ILE A 4 -22.43 -22.35 -24.29
CA ILE A 4 -21.04 -21.86 -24.40
C ILE A 4 -20.50 -22.31 -25.77
N THR A 5 -20.39 -21.36 -26.69
CA THR A 5 -19.81 -21.56 -28.04
C THR A 5 -18.31 -21.31 -28.04
N ASP A 6 -17.83 -20.32 -27.27
CA ASP A 6 -16.43 -20.05 -27.05
C ASP A 6 -16.10 -20.31 -25.56
N LYS A 7 -15.16 -21.20 -25.29
CA LYS A 7 -14.71 -21.53 -23.93
C LYS A 7 -14.14 -20.33 -23.17
N ARG A 8 -13.71 -19.29 -23.88
CA ARG A 8 -13.22 -18.03 -23.30
C ARG A 8 -14.31 -17.21 -22.64
N ASP A 9 -15.58 -17.46 -22.97
CA ASP A 9 -16.74 -16.73 -22.44
C ASP A 9 -17.36 -17.43 -21.22
N CYS A 10 -16.70 -18.43 -20.63
CA CYS A 10 -17.19 -19.12 -19.45
C CYS A 10 -16.11 -19.25 -18.37
N ILE A 11 -16.30 -18.60 -17.22
CA ILE A 11 -15.40 -18.68 -16.06
C ILE A 11 -15.63 -19.93 -15.20
N GLY A 12 -16.67 -20.73 -15.47
CA GLY A 12 -16.97 -21.97 -14.75
C GLY A 12 -17.56 -21.78 -13.34
N CYS A 13 -18.23 -20.66 -13.08
CA CYS A 13 -18.77 -20.35 -11.74
C CYS A 13 -20.00 -21.20 -11.35
N GLY A 14 -20.73 -21.76 -12.32
CA GLY A 14 -21.93 -22.56 -12.06
C GLY A 14 -23.18 -21.77 -11.66
N ASN A 15 -23.21 -20.43 -11.75
CA ASN A 15 -24.37 -19.61 -11.45
C ASN A 15 -25.61 -20.07 -12.23
N CYS A 16 -25.44 -20.33 -13.52
CA CYS A 16 -26.52 -20.80 -14.41
C CYS A 16 -27.13 -22.13 -13.94
N VAL A 17 -26.36 -23.01 -13.29
CA VAL A 17 -26.85 -24.25 -12.69
C VAL A 17 -27.67 -23.96 -11.45
N GLN A 18 -27.17 -23.09 -10.57
CA GLN A 18 -27.75 -22.80 -9.24
C GLN A 18 -29.07 -22.05 -9.32
N VAL A 19 -29.34 -21.29 -10.41
CA VAL A 19 -30.59 -20.52 -10.57
C VAL A 19 -31.62 -21.22 -11.45
N CYS A 20 -31.27 -22.36 -12.05
CA CYS A 20 -32.16 -23.04 -12.97
C CYS A 20 -33.35 -23.70 -12.25
N PRO A 21 -34.60 -23.20 -12.40
CA PRO A 21 -35.75 -23.76 -11.69
C PRO A 21 -36.10 -25.17 -12.16
N GLN A 22 -35.73 -25.52 -13.40
CA GLN A 22 -35.95 -26.85 -13.96
C GLN A 22 -34.79 -27.80 -13.71
N GLN A 23 -33.71 -27.32 -13.07
CA GLN A 23 -32.49 -28.11 -12.85
C GLN A 23 -32.01 -28.83 -14.13
N CYS A 24 -32.22 -28.18 -15.28
CA CYS A 24 -31.86 -28.74 -16.60
C CYS A 24 -30.43 -28.44 -17.03
N ILE A 25 -29.62 -27.76 -16.20
CA ILE A 25 -28.23 -27.43 -16.48
C ILE A 25 -27.34 -28.16 -15.51
N ARG A 26 -26.30 -28.82 -16.01
CA ARG A 26 -25.26 -29.48 -15.20
C ARG A 26 -23.86 -29.05 -15.64
N MET A 27 -22.89 -29.04 -14.71
CA MET A 27 -21.49 -28.83 -15.05
C MET A 27 -20.88 -30.16 -15.55
N THR A 28 -20.20 -30.12 -16.70
CA THR A 28 -19.54 -31.28 -17.31
C THR A 28 -18.10 -30.95 -17.58
N ARG A 29 -17.18 -31.82 -17.17
CA ARG A 29 -15.74 -31.66 -17.47
C ARG A 29 -15.46 -31.92 -18.93
N ASP A 30 -14.64 -31.07 -19.53
CA ASP A 30 -14.11 -31.26 -20.88
C ASP A 30 -12.79 -32.05 -20.87
N ALA A 31 -12.21 -32.24 -22.05
CA ALA A 31 -10.94 -32.97 -22.21
C ALA A 31 -9.74 -32.27 -21.57
N GLU A 32 -9.83 -30.95 -21.30
CA GLU A 32 -8.81 -30.21 -20.58
C GLU A 32 -8.96 -30.31 -19.07
N GLY A 33 -10.06 -30.90 -18.58
CA GLY A 33 -10.38 -31.05 -17.17
C GLY A 33 -11.04 -29.82 -16.53
N PHE A 34 -11.55 -28.86 -17.33
CA PHE A 34 -12.38 -27.75 -16.86
C PHE A 34 -13.86 -28.09 -16.97
N SER A 35 -14.66 -27.57 -16.05
CA SER A 35 -16.12 -27.74 -16.07
C SER A 35 -16.81 -26.62 -16.83
N TYR A 36 -17.79 -27.00 -17.69
CA TYR A 36 -18.65 -26.09 -18.46
C TYR A 36 -20.12 -26.49 -18.31
N PRO A 37 -21.07 -25.54 -18.36
CA PRO A 37 -22.48 -25.84 -18.28
C PRO A 37 -22.95 -26.57 -19.56
N LYS A 38 -23.71 -27.65 -19.36
CA LYS A 38 -24.43 -28.34 -20.43
C LYS A 38 -25.91 -28.39 -20.06
N ALA A 39 -26.74 -27.77 -20.90
CA ALA A 39 -28.17 -27.70 -20.69
C ALA A 39 -28.90 -28.79 -21.46
N ASP A 40 -29.98 -29.35 -20.84
CA ASP A 40 -30.92 -30.23 -21.49
C ASP A 40 -32.06 -29.37 -22.10
N GLY A 41 -32.07 -29.30 -23.44
CA GLY A 41 -33.02 -28.49 -24.19
C GLY A 41 -34.48 -28.96 -24.05
N HIS A 42 -34.72 -30.27 -23.77
CA HIS A 42 -36.07 -30.80 -23.59
C HIS A 42 -36.74 -30.38 -22.29
N ARG A 43 -35.91 -30.09 -21.27
CA ARG A 43 -36.40 -29.64 -19.95
C ARG A 43 -36.34 -28.13 -19.77
N CYS A 44 -35.72 -27.42 -20.72
CA CYS A 44 -35.58 -25.97 -20.63
C CYS A 44 -36.85 -25.24 -21.00
N ILE A 45 -37.34 -24.38 -20.10
CA ILE A 45 -38.52 -23.51 -20.32
C ILE A 45 -38.17 -22.11 -20.85
N ASP A 46 -36.94 -21.90 -21.24
CA ASP A 46 -36.38 -20.65 -21.80
C ASP A 46 -36.63 -19.37 -20.97
N CYS A 47 -36.65 -19.49 -19.64
CA CYS A 47 -36.97 -18.40 -18.71
C CYS A 47 -35.85 -17.30 -18.60
N GLY A 48 -34.72 -17.43 -19.26
CA GLY A 48 -33.65 -16.45 -19.29
C GLY A 48 -32.82 -16.30 -18.01
N LYS A 49 -33.18 -16.89 -16.87
CA LYS A 49 -32.51 -16.72 -15.57
C LYS A 49 -31.01 -17.04 -15.60
N CYS A 50 -30.61 -18.06 -16.38
CA CYS A 50 -29.20 -18.45 -16.50
C CYS A 50 -28.31 -17.38 -17.16
N HIS A 51 -28.89 -16.56 -18.08
CA HIS A 51 -28.21 -15.43 -18.69
C HIS A 51 -28.14 -14.24 -17.73
N ALA A 52 -29.22 -13.96 -17.00
CA ALA A 52 -29.31 -12.83 -16.08
C ALA A 52 -28.25 -12.88 -14.94
N VAL A 53 -27.85 -14.07 -14.50
CA VAL A 53 -26.84 -14.26 -13.45
C VAL A 53 -25.43 -14.56 -14.00
N CYS A 54 -25.24 -14.56 -15.32
CA CYS A 54 -23.95 -14.85 -15.92
C CYS A 54 -23.00 -13.64 -15.77
N PRO A 55 -21.88 -13.74 -15.02
CA PRO A 55 -21.00 -12.60 -14.77
C PRO A 55 -20.22 -12.14 -16.02
N VAL A 56 -20.31 -12.93 -17.13
CA VAL A 56 -19.68 -12.60 -18.41
C VAL A 56 -20.66 -11.84 -19.31
N GLU A 57 -21.94 -12.23 -19.32
CA GLU A 57 -23.01 -11.63 -20.12
C GLU A 57 -23.70 -10.45 -19.41
N ALA A 58 -23.88 -10.54 -18.07
CA ALA A 58 -24.33 -9.42 -17.28
C ALA A 58 -23.31 -8.29 -17.39
N GLY A 59 -23.73 -7.13 -17.81
CA GLY A 59 -22.92 -5.94 -17.99
C GLY A 59 -22.01 -5.58 -16.79
N PRO A 60 -21.41 -4.40 -16.76
CA PRO A 60 -20.58 -4.00 -15.62
C PRO A 60 -21.44 -4.17 -14.36
N GLY A 61 -20.91 -4.97 -13.42
CA GLY A 61 -21.61 -5.29 -12.17
C GLY A 61 -22.06 -4.03 -11.44
N ILE A 62 -22.82 -4.19 -10.37
CA ILE A 62 -23.44 -3.13 -9.56
C ILE A 62 -22.54 -1.91 -9.50
N ALA A 63 -22.96 -0.82 -10.16
CA ALA A 63 -22.21 0.42 -10.25
C ALA A 63 -22.01 0.98 -8.83
N GLU A 64 -20.78 1.11 -8.40
CA GLU A 64 -20.43 1.86 -7.20
C GLU A 64 -19.77 3.17 -7.57
N ASP A 65 -19.87 4.10 -6.62
CA ASP A 65 -19.00 5.27 -6.51
C ASP A 65 -17.56 4.78 -6.37
N ARG A 66 -16.91 4.52 -7.52
CA ARG A 66 -15.55 3.96 -7.58
C ARG A 66 -14.56 5.01 -7.12
N ARG A 67 -14.37 5.08 -5.82
CA ARG A 67 -13.29 5.84 -5.23
C ARG A 67 -11.95 5.23 -5.62
N LYS A 68 -10.94 6.08 -5.75
CA LYS A 68 -9.56 5.61 -5.85
C LYS A 68 -9.25 4.77 -4.59
N PRO A 69 -8.79 3.51 -4.72
CA PRO A 69 -8.59 2.65 -3.55
C PRO A 69 -7.50 3.21 -2.64
N LEU A 70 -7.68 3.03 -1.34
CA LEU A 70 -6.60 3.22 -0.38
C LEU A 70 -5.62 2.06 -0.50
N ALA A 71 -4.33 2.34 -0.76
CA ALA A 71 -3.32 1.31 -0.95
C ALA A 71 -2.33 1.26 0.22
N LEU A 72 -2.03 0.05 0.69
CA LEU A 72 -1.08 -0.18 1.78
C LEU A 72 -0.15 -1.35 1.45
N GLY A 73 1.11 -1.23 1.93
CA GLY A 73 1.94 -2.39 2.21
C GLY A 73 1.68 -2.84 3.65
N ALA A 74 1.53 -4.15 3.90
CA ALA A 74 1.24 -4.66 5.23
C ALA A 74 1.90 -6.01 5.52
N CYS A 75 2.44 -6.18 6.74
CA CYS A 75 2.91 -7.46 7.23
C CYS A 75 2.53 -7.66 8.70
N HIS A 76 1.98 -8.82 9.02
CA HIS A 76 1.52 -9.16 10.36
C HIS A 76 2.70 -9.21 11.35
N LYS A 77 2.50 -8.71 12.57
CA LYS A 77 3.52 -8.70 13.65
C LYS A 77 3.87 -10.12 14.10
N ASP A 78 2.89 -11.01 14.17
CA ASP A 78 3.12 -12.44 14.44
C ASP A 78 3.77 -13.11 13.22
N THR A 79 5.04 -13.47 13.38
CA THR A 79 5.84 -14.16 12.37
C THR A 79 5.31 -15.57 12.07
N GLY A 80 4.75 -16.29 13.06
CA GLY A 80 4.20 -17.63 12.88
C GLY A 80 2.98 -17.65 11.96
N LEU A 81 2.02 -16.75 12.19
CA LEU A 81 0.87 -16.56 11.33
C LEU A 81 1.30 -16.13 9.91
N ARG A 82 2.26 -15.21 9.83
CA ARG A 82 2.78 -14.70 8.57
C ARG A 82 3.48 -15.77 7.73
N MET A 83 4.26 -16.67 8.37
CA MET A 83 4.93 -17.78 7.69
C MET A 83 3.93 -18.81 7.13
N LYS A 84 2.80 -19.03 7.80
CA LYS A 84 1.71 -19.92 7.32
C LYS A 84 0.85 -19.27 6.24
N SER A 85 0.93 -17.96 6.05
CA SER A 85 0.18 -17.21 5.04
C SER A 85 0.98 -17.10 3.73
N SER A 86 0.29 -16.89 2.58
CA SER A 86 0.96 -16.72 1.27
C SER A 86 1.86 -15.48 1.22
N SER A 87 1.45 -14.40 1.89
CA SER A 87 2.13 -13.10 1.90
C SER A 87 2.22 -12.57 3.32
N GLY A 88 1.78 -11.34 3.56
CA GLY A 88 1.86 -10.61 4.84
C GLY A 88 0.85 -11.01 5.92
N GLY A 89 -0.10 -11.93 5.67
CA GLY A 89 -1.03 -12.46 6.67
C GLY A 89 -2.39 -11.75 6.76
N VAL A 90 -2.70 -10.80 5.85
CA VAL A 90 -3.91 -9.96 5.93
C VAL A 90 -5.20 -10.76 5.86
N PHE A 91 -5.32 -11.74 4.93
CA PHE A 91 -6.50 -12.59 4.86
C PHE A 91 -6.77 -13.32 6.18
N ALA A 92 -5.74 -13.87 6.81
CA ALA A 92 -5.89 -14.62 8.05
C ALA A 92 -6.41 -13.74 9.20
N ALA A 93 -5.96 -12.49 9.31
CA ALA A 93 -6.43 -11.56 10.33
C ALA A 93 -7.88 -11.10 10.07
N LEU A 94 -8.23 -10.75 8.83
CA LEU A 94 -9.61 -10.40 8.45
C LEU A 94 -10.58 -11.57 8.69
N ALA A 95 -10.15 -12.78 8.40
CA ALA A 95 -10.93 -13.98 8.64
C ALA A 95 -11.12 -14.27 10.14
N ALA A 96 -10.09 -14.08 10.96
CA ALA A 96 -10.19 -14.19 12.41
C ALA A 96 -11.17 -13.16 13.00
N ASP A 97 -11.06 -11.87 12.63
CA ASP A 97 -12.02 -10.81 13.02
C ASP A 97 -13.47 -11.16 12.64
N MET A 98 -13.67 -11.74 11.45
CA MET A 98 -15.00 -12.17 11.00
C MET A 98 -15.55 -13.30 11.89
N LEU A 99 -14.72 -14.29 12.22
CA LEU A 99 -15.11 -15.42 13.08
C LEU A 99 -15.38 -14.97 14.52
N GLU A 100 -14.56 -14.09 15.08
CA GLU A 100 -14.74 -13.51 16.43
C GLU A 100 -16.08 -12.74 16.54
N ARG A 101 -16.55 -12.17 15.45
CA ARG A 101 -17.84 -11.49 15.35
C ARG A 101 -19.00 -12.43 15.04
N GLY A 102 -18.79 -13.74 15.14
CA GLY A 102 -19.82 -14.76 14.90
C GLY A 102 -20.19 -14.97 13.43
N GLY A 103 -19.34 -14.49 12.50
CA GLY A 103 -19.57 -14.62 11.07
C GLY A 103 -19.02 -15.93 10.48
N THR A 104 -19.29 -16.13 9.21
CA THR A 104 -18.79 -17.27 8.42
C THR A 104 -17.77 -16.78 7.39
N VAL A 105 -16.66 -17.53 7.26
CA VAL A 105 -15.60 -17.26 6.28
C VAL A 105 -15.64 -18.31 5.18
N TYR A 106 -15.77 -17.86 3.93
CA TYR A 106 -15.69 -18.70 2.75
C TYR A 106 -14.38 -18.50 2.01
N GLY A 107 -13.67 -19.57 1.69
CA GLY A 107 -12.41 -19.51 0.95
C GLY A 107 -12.02 -20.85 0.35
N ALA A 108 -11.02 -20.85 -0.52
CA ALA A 108 -10.53 -22.03 -1.18
C ALA A 108 -9.76 -22.95 -0.19
N ALA A 109 -10.14 -24.21 -0.12
CA ALA A 109 -9.47 -25.27 0.64
C ALA A 109 -9.08 -26.43 -0.27
N ALA A 110 -7.94 -27.05 -0.01
CA ALA A 110 -7.57 -28.33 -0.63
C ALA A 110 -8.13 -29.48 0.19
N GLY A 111 -8.60 -30.53 -0.47
CA GLY A 111 -9.15 -31.73 0.15
C GLY A 111 -9.07 -32.93 -0.78
N PRO A 112 -9.60 -34.10 -0.34
CA PRO A 112 -9.65 -35.30 -1.17
C PRO A 112 -10.39 -35.10 -2.50
N ASP A 113 -11.39 -34.22 -2.50
CA ASP A 113 -12.23 -33.88 -3.66
C ASP A 113 -11.60 -32.79 -4.56
N GLY A 114 -10.32 -32.51 -4.40
CA GLY A 114 -9.62 -31.43 -5.09
C GLY A 114 -9.67 -30.09 -4.33
N VAL A 115 -9.62 -28.98 -5.07
CA VAL A 115 -9.66 -27.63 -4.49
C VAL A 115 -11.07 -27.07 -4.60
N ARG A 116 -11.70 -26.77 -3.46
CA ARG A 116 -13.09 -26.26 -3.39
C ARG A 116 -13.18 -25.09 -2.40
N HIS A 117 -14.12 -24.21 -2.59
CA HIS A 117 -14.50 -23.28 -1.52
C HIS A 117 -15.26 -24.01 -0.41
N ARG A 118 -14.91 -23.68 0.81
CA ARG A 118 -15.56 -24.21 2.02
C ARG A 118 -15.91 -23.08 2.97
N ALA A 119 -16.97 -23.30 3.76
CA ALA A 119 -17.34 -22.44 4.88
C ALA A 119 -16.51 -22.84 6.11
N VAL A 120 -16.02 -21.85 6.84
CA VAL A 120 -15.34 -21.99 8.13
C VAL A 120 -16.05 -21.10 9.13
N ARG A 121 -16.35 -21.64 10.32
CA ARG A 121 -17.08 -20.94 11.40
C ARG A 121 -16.30 -20.92 12.72
N THR A 122 -15.13 -21.57 12.76
CA THR A 122 -14.29 -21.60 13.97
C THR A 122 -12.84 -21.27 13.62
N PRO A 123 -12.08 -20.68 14.56
CA PRO A 123 -10.67 -20.35 14.37
C PRO A 123 -9.79 -21.57 14.04
N GLU A 124 -10.11 -22.75 14.62
CA GLU A 124 -9.36 -24.00 14.43
C GLU A 124 -9.44 -24.50 12.97
N ALA A 125 -10.54 -24.22 12.27
CA ALA A 125 -10.72 -24.60 10.89
C ALA A 125 -10.08 -23.61 9.88
N LEU A 126 -9.76 -22.38 10.30
CA LEU A 126 -9.22 -21.32 9.46
C LEU A 126 -7.91 -21.70 8.73
N PRO A 127 -6.98 -22.46 9.31
CA PRO A 127 -5.77 -22.89 8.60
C PRO A 127 -6.02 -23.63 7.28
N SER A 128 -7.18 -24.29 7.10
CA SER A 128 -7.55 -24.95 5.84
C SER A 128 -7.70 -23.99 4.66
N LEU A 129 -8.05 -22.74 4.93
CA LEU A 129 -8.23 -21.69 3.94
C LEU A 129 -6.92 -20.93 3.65
N GLN A 130 -5.91 -21.02 4.52
CA GLN A 130 -4.64 -20.31 4.37
C GLN A 130 -3.77 -20.91 3.26
N GLY A 131 -2.85 -20.11 2.75
CA GLY A 131 -1.94 -20.53 1.68
C GLY A 131 -2.57 -20.47 0.28
N SER A 132 -1.74 -20.27 -0.75
CA SER A 132 -2.17 -20.23 -2.14
C SER A 132 -2.55 -21.60 -2.66
N LYS A 133 -3.60 -21.68 -3.47
CA LYS A 133 -4.01 -22.85 -4.24
C LYS A 133 -4.04 -22.47 -5.71
N TYR A 134 -2.98 -22.79 -6.45
CA TYR A 134 -2.87 -22.49 -7.88
C TYR A 134 -3.59 -23.55 -8.72
N VAL A 135 -4.88 -23.66 -8.48
CA VAL A 135 -5.84 -24.54 -9.17
C VAL A 135 -7.19 -23.83 -9.15
N GLN A 136 -8.01 -24.00 -10.19
CA GLN A 136 -9.38 -23.50 -10.14
C GLN A 136 -10.15 -24.19 -9.01
N SER A 137 -10.61 -23.42 -8.03
CA SER A 137 -11.48 -23.95 -6.96
C SER A 137 -12.93 -24.05 -7.42
N ASP A 138 -13.59 -25.13 -7.02
CA ASP A 138 -15.02 -25.30 -7.26
C ASP A 138 -15.83 -24.47 -6.25
N ILE A 139 -16.84 -23.71 -6.75
CA ILE A 139 -17.78 -22.88 -5.98
C ILE A 139 -19.24 -23.28 -6.20
N LEU A 140 -19.46 -24.40 -6.87
CA LEU A 140 -20.82 -24.89 -7.16
C LEU A 140 -21.59 -25.20 -5.87
N GLY A 141 -22.81 -24.74 -5.76
CA GLY A 141 -23.69 -24.94 -4.60
C GLY A 141 -23.46 -23.97 -3.43
N LEU A 142 -22.46 -23.07 -3.53
CA LEU A 142 -22.05 -22.20 -2.42
C LEU A 142 -22.91 -20.94 -2.28
N PHE A 143 -23.28 -20.33 -3.38
CA PHE A 143 -23.90 -19.00 -3.35
C PHE A 143 -25.33 -18.98 -2.79
N PRO A 144 -26.18 -20.03 -2.98
CA PRO A 144 -27.46 -20.11 -2.27
C PRO A 144 -27.29 -20.08 -0.75
N ALA A 145 -26.35 -20.84 -0.19
CA ALA A 145 -26.08 -20.85 1.25
C ALA A 145 -25.58 -19.49 1.77
N ILE A 146 -24.73 -18.78 1.00
CA ILE A 146 -24.32 -17.42 1.33
C ILE A 146 -25.52 -16.46 1.34
N ARG A 147 -26.43 -16.56 0.36
CA ARG A 147 -27.65 -15.74 0.33
C ARG A 147 -28.51 -15.97 1.57
N GLU A 148 -28.80 -17.22 1.89
CA GLU A 148 -29.61 -17.60 3.08
C GLU A 148 -29.02 -17.04 4.37
N GLN A 149 -27.71 -17.11 4.56
CA GLN A 149 -27.04 -16.54 5.72
C GLN A 149 -27.17 -15.02 5.80
N LEU A 150 -26.95 -14.34 4.66
CA LEU A 150 -27.07 -12.89 4.61
C LEU A 150 -28.50 -12.41 4.87
N GLU A 151 -29.50 -13.14 4.35
CA GLU A 151 -30.93 -12.91 4.62
C GLU A 151 -31.29 -13.17 6.08
N ALA A 152 -30.63 -14.13 6.74
CA ALA A 152 -30.73 -14.37 8.19
C ALA A 152 -29.99 -13.31 9.03
N GLY A 153 -29.29 -12.37 8.39
CA GLY A 153 -28.52 -11.32 9.07
C GLY A 153 -27.18 -11.77 9.62
N GLU A 154 -26.66 -12.93 9.19
CA GLU A 154 -25.33 -13.41 9.56
C GLU A 154 -24.23 -12.68 8.76
N PRO A 155 -23.13 -12.24 9.39
CA PRO A 155 -22.02 -11.64 8.66
C PRO A 155 -21.21 -12.70 7.91
N VAL A 156 -20.81 -12.36 6.69
CA VAL A 156 -20.07 -13.26 5.79
C VAL A 156 -18.83 -12.59 5.24
N LEU A 157 -17.69 -13.28 5.27
CA LEU A 157 -16.51 -12.96 4.48
C LEU A 157 -16.37 -13.97 3.35
N PHE A 158 -16.35 -13.51 2.10
CA PHE A 158 -16.05 -14.34 0.93
C PHE A 158 -14.71 -13.95 0.34
N SER A 159 -13.76 -14.91 0.27
CA SER A 159 -12.47 -14.71 -0.40
C SER A 159 -12.37 -15.59 -1.64
N GLY A 160 -12.04 -14.99 -2.78
CA GLY A 160 -11.91 -15.71 -4.04
C GLY A 160 -11.08 -14.97 -5.09
N THR A 161 -11.04 -15.52 -6.30
CA THR A 161 -10.49 -14.79 -7.45
C THR A 161 -11.44 -13.69 -7.88
N PRO A 162 -10.98 -12.64 -8.62
CA PRO A 162 -11.85 -11.54 -9.04
C PRO A 162 -13.11 -12.01 -9.80
N CYS A 163 -12.99 -13.01 -10.67
CA CYS A 163 -14.12 -13.55 -11.41
C CYS A 163 -15.12 -14.32 -10.52
N GLN A 164 -14.66 -14.92 -9.41
CA GLN A 164 -15.54 -15.56 -8.42
C GLN A 164 -16.29 -14.53 -7.57
N VAL A 165 -15.64 -13.43 -7.18
CA VAL A 165 -16.32 -12.30 -6.50
C VAL A 165 -17.37 -11.69 -7.42
N LYS A 166 -17.02 -11.43 -8.70
CA LYS A 166 -17.97 -10.94 -9.69
C LYS A 166 -19.16 -11.89 -9.86
N ALA A 167 -18.92 -13.22 -9.86
CA ALA A 167 -19.95 -14.22 -9.95
C ALA A 167 -20.88 -14.23 -8.72
N LEU A 168 -20.34 -14.02 -7.51
CA LEU A 168 -21.16 -13.90 -6.30
C LEU A 168 -22.09 -12.70 -6.39
N TYR A 169 -21.60 -11.52 -6.76
CA TYR A 169 -22.42 -10.34 -6.91
C TYR A 169 -23.48 -10.48 -8.02
N ALA A 170 -23.14 -11.10 -9.15
CA ALA A 170 -24.09 -11.39 -10.22
C ALA A 170 -25.20 -12.37 -9.75
N PHE A 171 -24.88 -13.31 -8.86
CA PHE A 171 -25.85 -14.23 -8.27
C PHE A 171 -26.74 -13.55 -7.23
N LEU A 172 -26.18 -12.71 -6.36
CA LEU A 172 -26.94 -11.99 -5.33
C LEU A 172 -27.79 -10.86 -5.91
N ALA A 173 -27.39 -10.30 -7.03
CA ALA A 173 -27.97 -9.09 -7.67
C ALA A 173 -28.01 -7.87 -6.71
N ALA A 174 -27.19 -7.87 -5.67
CA ALA A 174 -27.12 -6.85 -4.62
C ALA A 174 -25.73 -6.83 -3.97
N ARG A 175 -25.45 -5.78 -3.19
CA ARG A 175 -24.32 -5.69 -2.24
C ARG A 175 -24.88 -5.64 -0.82
N PRO A 176 -25.00 -6.77 -0.14
CA PRO A 176 -25.47 -6.80 1.23
C PRO A 176 -24.46 -6.16 2.20
N ASP A 177 -24.91 -5.35 3.14
CA ASP A 177 -24.06 -4.65 4.12
C ASP A 177 -23.22 -5.59 5.01
N ARG A 178 -23.70 -6.82 5.21
CA ARG A 178 -23.03 -7.84 6.03
C ARG A 178 -22.09 -8.76 5.26
N LEU A 179 -21.89 -8.49 3.97
CA LEU A 179 -20.96 -9.21 3.12
C LEU A 179 -19.66 -8.40 2.97
N LEU A 180 -18.54 -8.98 3.38
CA LEU A 180 -17.19 -8.48 3.09
C LEU A 180 -16.54 -9.37 2.03
N THR A 181 -16.17 -8.80 0.89
CA THR A 181 -15.51 -9.55 -0.19
C THR A 181 -14.03 -9.23 -0.28
N VAL A 182 -13.23 -10.30 -0.37
CA VAL A 182 -11.77 -10.22 -0.49
C VAL A 182 -11.34 -10.94 -1.76
N GLU A 183 -10.91 -10.21 -2.77
CA GLU A 183 -10.31 -10.82 -3.94
C GLU A 183 -8.79 -10.93 -3.82
N VAL A 184 -8.22 -11.96 -4.44
CA VAL A 184 -6.77 -12.09 -4.59
C VAL A 184 -6.33 -11.66 -5.98
N ILE A 185 -5.21 -10.93 -6.10
CA ILE A 185 -4.61 -10.62 -7.40
C ILE A 185 -4.35 -11.93 -8.14
N CYS A 186 -5.01 -12.11 -9.29
CA CYS A 186 -5.09 -13.38 -9.98
C CYS A 186 -4.32 -13.33 -11.32
N HIS A 187 -3.37 -14.24 -11.47
CA HIS A 187 -2.66 -14.51 -12.73
C HIS A 187 -3.54 -15.29 -13.73
N GLY A 188 -4.28 -16.28 -13.21
CA GLY A 188 -5.12 -17.21 -13.93
C GLY A 188 -5.30 -18.48 -13.11
N VAL A 189 -6.19 -19.38 -13.53
CA VAL A 189 -6.49 -20.62 -12.80
C VAL A 189 -6.17 -21.86 -13.65
N PRO A 190 -5.27 -22.74 -13.16
CA PRO A 190 -4.99 -24.03 -13.81
C PRO A 190 -6.17 -25.00 -13.76
N SER A 191 -6.15 -25.97 -14.67
CA SER A 191 -7.14 -27.03 -14.77
C SER A 191 -7.12 -27.95 -13.56
N PRO A 192 -8.30 -28.16 -12.91
CA PRO A 192 -8.44 -29.15 -11.83
C PRO A 192 -8.12 -30.58 -12.29
N GLY A 193 -8.61 -30.99 -13.46
CA GLY A 193 -8.37 -32.35 -13.96
C GLY A 193 -6.88 -32.58 -14.33
N LEU A 194 -6.17 -31.56 -14.78
CA LEU A 194 -4.72 -31.66 -15.01
C LEU A 194 -3.97 -31.74 -13.68
N TYR A 195 -4.37 -30.97 -12.67
CA TYR A 195 -3.81 -31.01 -11.33
C TYR A 195 -3.96 -32.37 -10.67
N GLU A 196 -5.17 -32.96 -10.73
CA GLU A 196 -5.46 -34.30 -10.20
C GLU A 196 -4.53 -35.35 -10.81
N ARG A 197 -4.38 -35.36 -12.14
CA ARG A 197 -3.47 -36.28 -12.84
C ARG A 197 -2.00 -36.03 -12.50
N TYR A 198 -1.60 -34.77 -12.36
CA TYR A 198 -0.24 -34.43 -11.94
C TYR A 198 0.08 -35.00 -10.56
N LEU A 199 -0.84 -34.86 -9.60
CA LEU A 199 -0.68 -35.45 -8.26
C LEU A 199 -0.56 -36.99 -8.33
N GLN A 200 -1.41 -37.65 -9.14
CA GLN A 200 -1.34 -39.10 -9.33
C GLN A 200 0.03 -39.53 -9.88
N GLU A 201 0.53 -38.85 -10.90
CA GLU A 201 1.85 -39.12 -11.50
C GLU A 201 3.01 -38.81 -10.51
N GLU A 202 2.85 -37.87 -9.59
CA GLU A 202 3.78 -37.57 -8.50
C GLU A 202 3.61 -38.50 -7.28
N LYS A 203 2.61 -39.40 -7.28
CA LYS A 203 2.23 -40.23 -6.13
C LYS A 203 1.99 -39.38 -4.87
N ALA A 204 1.34 -38.23 -5.06
CA ALA A 204 1.01 -37.28 -4.00
C ALA A 204 -0.51 -37.17 -3.84
N VAL A 205 -0.97 -36.92 -2.62
CA VAL A 205 -2.38 -36.65 -2.29
C VAL A 205 -2.66 -35.15 -2.14
N SER A 206 -1.62 -34.35 -1.93
CA SER A 206 -1.76 -32.90 -1.83
C SER A 206 -0.48 -32.17 -2.21
N MET A 207 -0.62 -30.88 -2.50
CA MET A 207 0.49 -29.98 -2.85
C MET A 207 0.27 -28.63 -2.16
N ALA A 208 1.23 -28.22 -1.33
CA ALA A 208 1.34 -26.85 -0.84
C ALA A 208 2.24 -26.04 -1.78
N PHE A 209 1.73 -24.91 -2.26
CA PHE A 209 2.33 -24.19 -3.39
C PHE A 209 3.36 -23.14 -3.00
N ARG A 210 3.37 -22.69 -1.73
CA ARG A 210 4.23 -21.59 -1.27
C ARG A 210 4.72 -21.85 0.15
N GLU A 211 5.70 -22.72 0.26
CA GLU A 211 6.39 -22.98 1.51
C GLU A 211 7.63 -22.06 1.59
N LYS A 212 7.73 -21.23 2.64
CA LYS A 212 8.66 -20.11 2.75
C LYS A 212 9.97 -20.41 3.50
N SER A 213 10.37 -21.68 3.65
CA SER A 213 11.59 -22.04 4.39
C SER A 213 12.87 -21.42 3.80
N HIS A 214 12.87 -21.11 2.51
CA HIS A 214 13.97 -20.43 1.83
C HIS A 214 13.71 -18.93 1.59
N GLY A 215 12.61 -18.40 2.11
CA GLY A 215 12.17 -17.02 1.91
C GLY A 215 10.84 -16.91 1.15
N TRP A 216 10.29 -15.72 1.12
CA TRP A 216 9.04 -15.42 0.44
C TRP A 216 9.21 -15.27 -1.08
N GLN A 217 10.35 -14.78 -1.52
CA GLN A 217 10.64 -14.59 -2.94
C GLN A 217 11.08 -15.89 -3.61
N ASP A 218 11.82 -16.75 -2.92
CA ASP A 218 12.34 -18.01 -3.42
C ASP A 218 11.78 -19.20 -2.64
N TYR A 219 10.48 -19.41 -2.78
CA TYR A 219 9.70 -20.40 -2.06
C TYR A 219 9.76 -21.81 -2.68
N ASP A 220 9.35 -22.79 -1.88
CA ASP A 220 9.24 -24.19 -2.26
C ASP A 220 7.79 -24.63 -2.48
N VAL A 221 7.67 -25.76 -3.14
CA VAL A 221 6.47 -26.58 -3.23
C VAL A 221 6.66 -27.83 -2.39
N LEU A 222 5.66 -28.17 -1.57
CA LEU A 222 5.62 -29.43 -0.83
C LEU A 222 4.62 -30.37 -1.45
N LEU A 223 5.05 -31.57 -1.84
CA LEU A 223 4.20 -32.69 -2.27
C LEU A 223 4.09 -33.67 -1.11
N THR A 224 2.87 -33.99 -0.68
CA THR A 224 2.61 -34.94 0.40
C THR A 224 2.08 -36.25 -0.18
N GLY A 225 2.74 -37.36 0.12
CA GLY A 225 2.30 -38.71 -0.26
C GLY A 225 1.19 -39.25 0.62
N ALA A 226 0.56 -40.36 0.22
CA ALA A 226 -0.47 -41.05 1.02
C ALA A 226 0.08 -41.59 2.36
N ASP A 227 1.38 -41.80 2.45
CA ASP A 227 2.09 -42.19 3.67
C ASP A 227 2.40 -41.00 4.61
N GLY A 228 1.92 -39.81 4.29
CA GLY A 228 2.18 -38.56 5.03
C GLY A 228 3.57 -37.99 4.84
N ARG A 229 4.46 -38.64 4.10
CA ARG A 229 5.80 -38.10 3.81
C ARG A 229 5.71 -36.93 2.86
N THR A 230 6.48 -35.88 3.16
CA THR A 230 6.56 -34.69 2.31
C THR A 230 7.85 -34.69 1.49
N ARG A 231 7.72 -34.27 0.23
CA ARG A 231 8.84 -34.05 -0.69
C ARG A 231 8.86 -32.61 -1.12
N ARG A 232 9.98 -31.95 -0.86
CA ARG A 232 10.18 -30.53 -1.15
C ARG A 232 10.85 -30.35 -2.50
N GLN A 233 10.38 -29.37 -3.27
CA GLN A 233 10.96 -28.95 -4.55
C GLN A 233 10.94 -27.43 -4.66
N ARG A 234 12.03 -26.84 -5.19
CA ARG A 234 12.01 -25.40 -5.51
C ARG A 234 10.90 -25.10 -6.52
N ALA A 235 10.06 -24.10 -6.27
CA ALA A 235 8.94 -23.75 -7.14
C ALA A 235 9.40 -23.47 -8.58
N ALA A 236 10.54 -22.81 -8.77
CA ALA A 236 11.14 -22.54 -10.08
C ALA A 236 11.53 -23.80 -10.87
N LEU A 237 11.71 -24.94 -10.19
CA LEU A 237 12.06 -26.24 -10.82
C LEU A 237 10.85 -27.18 -10.95
N ASN A 238 9.77 -26.90 -10.22
CA ASN A 238 8.58 -27.72 -10.26
C ASN A 238 7.85 -27.56 -11.60
N LEU A 239 7.61 -28.68 -12.30
CA LEU A 239 7.02 -28.68 -13.63
C LEU A 239 5.60 -28.08 -13.67
N TYR A 240 4.78 -28.37 -12.64
CA TYR A 240 3.43 -27.82 -12.57
C TYR A 240 3.46 -26.29 -12.42
N MET A 241 4.30 -25.77 -11.50
CA MET A 241 4.48 -24.33 -11.31
C MET A 241 4.99 -23.64 -12.58
N ARG A 242 5.88 -24.27 -13.30
CA ARG A 242 6.37 -23.75 -14.60
C ARG A 242 5.27 -23.71 -15.64
N GLY A 243 4.47 -24.77 -15.76
CA GLY A 243 3.31 -24.82 -16.64
C GLY A 243 2.28 -23.73 -16.31
N PHE A 244 2.06 -23.48 -15.01
CA PHE A 244 1.20 -22.39 -14.51
C PHE A 244 1.75 -21.01 -14.89
N LEU A 245 2.98 -20.71 -14.51
CA LEU A 245 3.59 -19.39 -14.73
C LEU A 245 3.79 -19.06 -16.22
N GLN A 246 3.90 -20.07 -17.08
CA GLN A 246 3.99 -19.92 -18.55
C GLN A 246 2.62 -20.04 -19.25
N ASN A 247 1.52 -20.05 -18.49
CA ASN A 247 0.13 -20.03 -18.98
C ASN A 247 -0.35 -21.28 -19.74
N TRP A 248 0.42 -22.38 -19.75
CA TRP A 248 0.04 -23.63 -20.43
C TRP A 248 -1.22 -24.27 -19.85
N THR A 249 -1.37 -24.19 -18.52
CA THR A 249 -2.39 -24.93 -17.75
C THR A 249 -3.65 -24.13 -17.47
N LEU A 250 -3.70 -22.86 -17.90
CA LEU A 250 -4.76 -21.92 -17.53
C LEU A 250 -6.07 -22.17 -18.27
N ARG A 251 -7.18 -21.82 -17.62
CA ARG A 251 -8.51 -21.81 -18.22
C ARG A 251 -8.56 -20.83 -19.41
N PRO A 252 -9.23 -21.20 -20.52
CA PRO A 252 -9.37 -20.32 -21.69
C PRO A 252 -9.89 -18.92 -21.37
N SER A 253 -10.86 -18.78 -20.45
CA SER A 253 -11.43 -17.49 -20.03
C SER A 253 -10.43 -16.56 -19.31
N CYS A 254 -9.30 -17.06 -18.83
CA CYS A 254 -8.26 -16.22 -18.25
C CYS A 254 -7.63 -15.26 -19.28
N SER A 255 -7.72 -15.57 -20.58
CA SER A 255 -7.24 -14.68 -21.66
C SER A 255 -8.18 -13.51 -21.96
N ARG A 256 -9.45 -13.61 -21.53
CA ARG A 256 -10.49 -12.55 -21.63
C ARG A 256 -11.17 -12.34 -20.27
N CYS A 257 -10.36 -12.20 -19.21
CA CYS A 257 -10.90 -12.15 -17.86
C CYS A 257 -11.89 -10.97 -17.66
N PRO A 258 -13.16 -11.24 -17.29
CA PRO A 258 -14.18 -10.19 -17.18
C PRO A 258 -14.06 -9.36 -15.90
N ALA A 259 -13.08 -9.67 -15.05
CA ALA A 259 -12.93 -9.06 -13.73
C ALA A 259 -11.58 -8.32 -13.55
N LYS A 260 -10.92 -7.93 -14.65
CA LYS A 260 -9.73 -7.08 -14.62
C LYS A 260 -10.09 -5.64 -14.29
N SER A 261 -9.08 -4.84 -13.92
CA SER A 261 -9.23 -3.42 -13.57
C SER A 261 -10.31 -3.20 -12.49
N PHE A 262 -10.32 -4.10 -11.47
CA PHE A 262 -11.26 -4.07 -10.34
C PHE A 262 -12.75 -4.26 -10.74
N ALA A 263 -13.02 -4.78 -11.94
CA ALA A 263 -14.40 -5.01 -12.41
C ALA A 263 -15.12 -6.16 -11.68
N SER A 264 -14.50 -6.77 -10.67
CA SER A 264 -15.14 -7.71 -9.74
C SER A 264 -16.11 -7.02 -8.79
N GLY A 265 -15.81 -5.78 -8.41
CA GLY A 265 -16.51 -5.04 -7.37
C GLY A 265 -16.13 -5.48 -5.95
N ALA A 266 -15.00 -6.12 -5.72
CA ALA A 266 -14.55 -6.55 -4.39
C ALA A 266 -14.35 -5.36 -3.44
N ASP A 267 -14.54 -5.59 -2.14
CA ASP A 267 -14.27 -4.59 -1.09
C ASP A 267 -12.77 -4.44 -0.86
N ILE A 268 -12.04 -5.56 -0.86
CA ILE A 268 -10.59 -5.60 -0.62
C ILE A 268 -9.92 -6.40 -1.74
N THR A 269 -8.83 -5.86 -2.31
CA THR A 269 -7.91 -6.62 -3.17
C THR A 269 -6.62 -6.92 -2.42
N LEU A 270 -6.23 -8.19 -2.33
CA LEU A 270 -4.99 -8.64 -1.70
C LEU A 270 -4.03 -9.26 -2.72
N GLY A 271 -2.76 -8.97 -2.56
CA GLY A 271 -1.69 -9.59 -3.34
C GLY A 271 -0.35 -9.56 -2.65
N ASP A 272 0.66 -10.09 -3.31
CA ASP A 272 2.05 -9.88 -2.93
C ASP A 272 2.46 -8.45 -3.30
N PHE A 273 3.18 -7.75 -2.44
CA PHE A 273 3.63 -6.38 -2.73
C PHE A 273 4.91 -6.39 -3.55
N TRP A 274 4.84 -6.88 -4.79
CA TRP A 274 5.99 -6.87 -5.70
C TRP A 274 6.43 -5.44 -6.04
N GLY A 275 7.74 -5.19 -5.98
CA GLY A 275 8.30 -3.87 -6.28
C GLY A 275 8.06 -2.81 -5.19
N GLY A 276 7.43 -3.15 -4.06
CA GLY A 276 7.13 -2.20 -2.98
C GLY A 276 8.32 -1.87 -2.06
N GLY A 277 9.51 -2.44 -2.29
CA GLY A 277 10.68 -2.25 -1.42
C GLY A 277 11.10 -0.80 -1.25
N ASP A 278 11.04 -0.01 -2.31
CA ASP A 278 11.37 1.43 -2.27
C ASP A 278 10.22 2.27 -1.69
N LEU A 279 8.97 1.79 -1.81
CA LEU A 279 7.78 2.50 -1.31
C LEU A 279 7.59 2.30 0.20
N ALA A 280 7.97 1.14 0.73
CA ALA A 280 7.81 0.78 2.13
C ALA A 280 8.99 -0.09 2.63
N PRO A 281 10.23 0.44 2.66
CA PRO A 281 11.44 -0.37 2.90
C PRO A 281 11.45 -1.09 4.25
N GLY A 282 10.81 -0.53 5.27
CA GLY A 282 10.73 -1.13 6.61
C GLY A 282 9.84 -2.38 6.72
N LEU A 283 9.10 -2.75 5.65
CA LEU A 283 8.20 -3.90 5.65
C LEU A 283 8.77 -5.14 4.98
N PHE A 284 9.92 -5.04 4.31
CA PHE A 284 10.51 -6.12 3.50
C PHE A 284 11.62 -6.84 4.27
N ASP A 285 11.31 -8.04 4.77
CA ASP A 285 12.22 -8.92 5.51
C ASP A 285 12.19 -10.38 5.00
N ASP A 286 11.77 -10.57 3.74
CA ASP A 286 11.63 -11.85 3.03
C ASP A 286 10.71 -12.90 3.69
N LYS A 287 9.81 -12.46 4.59
CA LYS A 287 8.77 -13.31 5.18
C LYS A 287 7.38 -13.12 4.56
N GLY A 288 7.27 -12.18 3.63
CA GLY A 288 6.05 -11.82 2.91
C GLY A 288 5.49 -10.46 3.33
N THR A 289 5.20 -9.62 2.35
CA THR A 289 4.52 -8.33 2.51
C THR A 289 3.33 -8.29 1.56
N SER A 290 2.14 -8.03 2.10
CA SER A 290 0.92 -7.92 1.29
C SER A 290 0.76 -6.51 0.72
N LEU A 291 0.36 -6.43 -0.54
CA LEU A 291 -0.35 -5.28 -1.09
C LEU A 291 -1.82 -5.40 -0.68
N VAL A 292 -2.35 -4.35 -0.08
CA VAL A 292 -3.76 -4.24 0.33
C VAL A 292 -4.36 -3.03 -0.37
N LEU A 293 -5.45 -3.25 -1.12
CA LEU A 293 -6.22 -2.17 -1.73
C LEU A 293 -7.63 -2.20 -1.13
N LEU A 294 -8.02 -1.13 -0.48
CA LEU A 294 -9.33 -0.96 0.16
C LEU A 294 -10.20 -0.10 -0.77
N HIS A 295 -11.32 -0.66 -1.25
CA HIS A 295 -12.17 -0.02 -2.25
C HIS A 295 -13.43 0.62 -1.66
N THR A 296 -13.87 0.16 -0.48
CA THR A 296 -15.13 0.56 0.15
C THR A 296 -14.93 1.01 1.59
N LYS A 297 -15.92 1.72 2.16
CA LYS A 297 -15.92 2.06 3.59
C LYS A 297 -15.93 0.83 4.48
N SER A 298 -16.64 -0.22 4.10
CA SER A 298 -16.65 -1.49 4.84
C SER A 298 -15.27 -2.13 4.87
N ALA A 299 -14.50 -2.03 3.78
CA ALA A 299 -13.09 -2.46 3.74
C ALA A 299 -12.20 -1.66 4.67
N GLU A 300 -12.35 -0.33 4.69
CA GLU A 300 -11.59 0.56 5.58
C GLU A 300 -11.88 0.21 7.05
N GLN A 301 -13.14 0.05 7.43
CA GLN A 301 -13.55 -0.35 8.77
C GLN A 301 -13.03 -1.74 9.15
N ALA A 302 -13.06 -2.70 8.23
CA ALA A 302 -12.49 -4.03 8.47
C ALA A 302 -10.97 -3.97 8.67
N TRP A 303 -10.27 -3.14 7.89
CA TRP A 303 -8.84 -2.90 8.05
C TRP A 303 -8.52 -2.22 9.39
N GLU A 304 -9.26 -1.19 9.79
CA GLU A 304 -9.06 -0.49 11.06
C GLU A 304 -9.07 -1.46 12.25
N ARG A 305 -9.98 -2.43 12.28
CA ARG A 305 -10.05 -3.42 13.37
C ARG A 305 -8.84 -4.32 13.44
N VAL A 306 -8.28 -4.74 12.31
CA VAL A 306 -7.13 -5.67 12.27
C VAL A 306 -5.77 -4.97 12.21
N SER A 307 -5.74 -3.70 11.81
CA SER A 307 -4.51 -2.93 11.60
C SER A 307 -3.56 -2.88 12.81
N PRO A 308 -4.01 -2.91 14.09
CA PRO A 308 -3.12 -2.97 15.23
C PRO A 308 -2.19 -4.19 15.26
N SER A 309 -2.58 -5.28 14.59
CA SER A 309 -1.75 -6.50 14.46
C SER A 309 -0.70 -6.43 13.36
N PHE A 310 -0.64 -5.31 12.61
CA PHE A 310 0.26 -5.17 11.46
C PHE A 310 1.30 -4.07 11.65
N ARG A 311 2.45 -4.26 11.00
CA ARG A 311 3.28 -3.17 10.52
C ARG A 311 2.79 -2.85 9.12
N SER A 312 2.37 -1.61 8.87
CA SER A 312 1.82 -1.20 7.58
C SER A 312 2.29 0.19 7.19
N ALA A 313 2.29 0.46 5.90
CA ALA A 313 2.59 1.77 5.34
C ALA A 313 1.61 2.06 4.21
N LEU A 314 1.02 3.26 4.21
CA LEU A 314 0.26 3.77 3.09
C LEU A 314 1.21 4.10 1.94
N VAL A 315 0.77 3.78 0.73
CA VAL A 315 1.55 3.98 -0.50
C VAL A 315 0.66 4.56 -1.59
N PRO A 316 1.20 5.33 -2.55
CA PRO A 316 0.43 5.81 -3.68
C PRO A 316 -0.14 4.63 -4.49
N PRO A 317 -1.47 4.55 -4.72
CA PRO A 317 -2.09 3.40 -5.39
C PRO A 317 -1.50 3.12 -6.77
N GLU A 318 -1.23 4.14 -7.55
CA GLU A 318 -0.64 4.04 -8.90
C GLU A 318 0.77 3.45 -8.91
N GLU A 319 1.56 3.69 -7.86
CA GLU A 319 2.89 3.09 -7.69
C GLU A 319 2.77 1.66 -7.15
N ALA A 320 1.89 1.45 -6.18
CA ALA A 320 1.69 0.18 -5.50
C ALA A 320 1.29 -0.96 -6.45
N VAL A 321 0.51 -0.66 -7.49
CA VAL A 321 0.01 -1.66 -8.44
C VAL A 321 0.99 -2.00 -9.55
N LYS A 322 2.06 -1.22 -9.77
CA LYS A 322 3.03 -1.41 -10.88
C LYS A 322 3.68 -2.80 -10.87
N GLY A 323 3.97 -3.34 -9.70
CA GLY A 323 4.54 -4.68 -9.54
C GLY A 323 3.53 -5.82 -9.79
N ASN A 324 2.25 -5.50 -10.00
CA ASN A 324 1.16 -6.45 -10.13
C ASN A 324 0.34 -6.27 -11.42
N PRO A 325 0.93 -6.45 -12.62
CA PRO A 325 0.25 -6.23 -13.90
C PRO A 325 -0.98 -7.12 -14.09
N GLY A 326 -1.08 -8.25 -13.37
CA GLY A 326 -2.23 -9.13 -13.35
C GLY A 326 -3.53 -8.49 -12.88
N ILE A 327 -3.50 -7.31 -12.25
CA ILE A 327 -4.68 -6.52 -11.92
C ILE A 327 -5.37 -6.04 -13.20
N PHE A 328 -4.58 -5.58 -14.18
CA PHE A 328 -5.09 -4.90 -15.38
C PHE A 328 -5.05 -5.75 -16.63
N ARG A 329 -4.13 -6.71 -16.70
CA ARG A 329 -3.88 -7.50 -17.91
C ARG A 329 -4.37 -8.93 -17.76
N SER A 330 -5.11 -9.42 -18.75
CA SER A 330 -5.45 -10.83 -18.89
C SER A 330 -4.21 -11.67 -19.24
N ALA A 331 -4.25 -12.96 -18.91
CA ALA A 331 -3.17 -13.87 -19.28
C ALA A 331 -3.09 -14.06 -20.80
N VAL A 332 -1.88 -14.09 -21.35
CA VAL A 332 -1.65 -14.44 -22.74
C VAL A 332 -1.42 -15.96 -22.82
N LEU A 333 -2.37 -16.68 -23.40
CA LEU A 333 -2.23 -18.13 -23.59
C LEU A 333 -1.28 -18.43 -24.75
N PRO A 334 -0.46 -19.51 -24.66
CA PRO A 334 0.36 -19.95 -25.78
C PRO A 334 -0.48 -20.39 -26.99
N ASP A 335 -0.06 -20.08 -28.22
CA ASP A 335 -0.80 -20.40 -29.45
C ASP A 335 -1.04 -21.90 -29.61
N ASN A 336 -0.07 -22.72 -29.24
CA ASN A 336 -0.14 -24.19 -29.33
C ASN A 336 -0.56 -24.86 -28.00
N ARG A 337 -1.39 -24.17 -27.19
CA ARG A 337 -1.91 -24.69 -25.92
C ARG A 337 -2.76 -25.96 -26.11
N ASP A 338 -3.50 -26.07 -27.21
CA ASP A 338 -4.33 -27.24 -27.52
C ASP A 338 -3.45 -28.48 -27.75
N ASP A 339 -2.30 -28.32 -28.39
CA ASP A 339 -1.32 -29.41 -28.55
C ASP A 339 -0.75 -29.87 -27.20
N PHE A 340 -0.53 -28.95 -26.28
CA PHE A 340 -0.12 -29.28 -24.92
C PHE A 340 -1.15 -30.17 -24.22
N PHE A 341 -2.44 -29.81 -24.24
CA PHE A 341 -3.49 -30.61 -23.61
C PHE A 341 -3.69 -31.95 -24.35
N ALA A 342 -3.60 -31.97 -25.69
CA ALA A 342 -3.64 -33.21 -26.44
C ALA A 342 -2.47 -34.15 -26.09
N ALA A 343 -1.27 -33.62 -25.90
CA ALA A 343 -0.10 -34.39 -25.45
C ALA A 343 -0.27 -34.88 -24.01
N ALA A 344 -0.76 -34.02 -23.10
CA ALA A 344 -1.03 -34.39 -21.72
C ALA A 344 -2.09 -35.51 -21.60
N ASN A 345 -3.09 -35.53 -22.50
CA ASN A 345 -4.12 -36.54 -22.51
C ASN A 345 -3.64 -37.89 -23.12
N ARG A 346 -2.76 -37.85 -24.13
CA ARG A 346 -2.27 -39.06 -24.81
C ARG A 346 -1.12 -39.75 -24.07
N GLN A 347 -0.27 -39.00 -23.37
CA GLN A 347 0.94 -39.54 -22.74
C GLN A 347 0.87 -39.41 -21.21
N SER A 348 1.43 -38.33 -20.70
CA SER A 348 1.39 -37.96 -19.28
C SER A 348 1.47 -36.44 -19.12
N VAL A 349 0.94 -35.95 -18.02
CA VAL A 349 0.99 -34.52 -17.66
C VAL A 349 2.45 -34.07 -17.52
N LYS A 350 3.28 -34.87 -16.84
CA LYS A 350 4.71 -34.55 -16.65
C LYS A 350 5.49 -34.56 -17.96
N ALA A 351 5.21 -35.48 -18.89
CA ALA A 351 5.85 -35.52 -20.18
C ALA A 351 5.48 -34.27 -21.01
N ALA A 352 4.20 -33.91 -21.05
CA ALA A 352 3.73 -32.70 -21.70
C ALA A 352 4.36 -31.44 -21.07
N LEU A 353 4.36 -31.33 -19.74
CA LEU A 353 4.99 -30.19 -19.05
C LEU A 353 6.50 -30.10 -19.33
N ARG A 354 7.22 -31.21 -19.39
CA ARG A 354 8.64 -31.20 -19.78
C ARG A 354 8.84 -30.70 -21.21
N ARG A 355 7.99 -31.12 -22.12
CA ARG A 355 8.09 -30.75 -23.55
C ARG A 355 7.76 -29.27 -23.78
N TYR A 356 6.68 -28.75 -23.20
CA TYR A 356 6.13 -27.43 -23.48
C TYR A 356 6.58 -26.35 -22.48
N ALA A 357 6.71 -26.70 -21.19
CA ALA A 357 7.14 -25.80 -20.11
C ALA A 357 8.55 -26.11 -19.59
N GLY A 358 9.25 -27.08 -20.18
CA GLY A 358 10.63 -27.44 -19.84
C GLY A 358 11.62 -26.30 -20.01
N GLU A 359 12.78 -26.39 -19.39
CA GLU A 359 13.84 -25.39 -19.58
C GLU A 359 14.40 -25.48 -21.00
N LYS A 360 14.45 -24.35 -21.70
CA LYS A 360 15.22 -24.26 -22.94
C LYS A 360 16.70 -24.54 -22.63
N PRO A 361 17.44 -25.24 -23.49
CA PRO A 361 18.90 -25.40 -23.35
C PRO A 361 19.57 -24.05 -23.11
N GLY A 362 20.42 -23.95 -22.07
CA GLY A 362 21.09 -22.71 -21.67
C GLY A 362 20.33 -21.82 -20.68
N ALA A 363 19.02 -21.99 -20.46
CA ALA A 363 18.25 -21.17 -19.52
C ALA A 363 18.71 -21.39 -18.06
N ALA A 364 19.09 -22.61 -17.69
CA ALA A 364 19.64 -22.92 -16.37
C ALA A 364 20.98 -22.18 -16.13
N LEU A 365 21.84 -22.13 -17.13
CA LEU A 365 23.11 -21.40 -17.07
C LEU A 365 22.84 -19.88 -16.95
N LYS A 366 21.95 -19.34 -17.79
CA LYS A 366 21.56 -17.92 -17.75
C LYS A 366 20.98 -17.54 -16.37
N ARG A 367 20.14 -18.40 -15.77
CA ARG A 367 19.60 -18.17 -14.43
C ARG A 367 20.70 -18.17 -13.36
N ARG A 368 21.61 -19.15 -13.40
CA ARG A 368 22.77 -19.18 -12.48
C ARG A 368 23.62 -17.91 -12.62
N LEU A 369 23.92 -17.50 -13.85
CA LEU A 369 24.66 -16.27 -14.12
C LEU A 369 23.93 -15.02 -13.60
N LEU A 370 22.59 -14.92 -13.81
CA LEU A 370 21.78 -13.82 -13.27
C LEU A 370 21.77 -13.82 -11.72
N THR A 371 21.68 -15.00 -11.10
CA THR A 371 21.71 -15.09 -9.62
C THR A 371 23.08 -14.65 -9.08
N VAL A 372 24.18 -15.08 -9.73
CA VAL A 372 25.53 -14.64 -9.38
C VAL A 372 25.68 -13.14 -9.62
N TRP A 373 25.19 -12.63 -10.77
CA TRP A 373 25.20 -11.22 -11.11
C TRP A 373 24.43 -10.38 -10.09
N ASN A 374 23.23 -10.78 -9.70
CA ASN A 374 22.43 -10.06 -8.70
C ASN A 374 23.14 -10.02 -7.33
N ARG A 375 23.72 -11.15 -6.87
CA ARG A 375 24.52 -11.18 -5.64
C ARG A 375 25.74 -10.28 -5.72
N LEU A 376 26.45 -10.29 -6.85
CA LEU A 376 27.59 -9.40 -7.08
C LEU A 376 27.16 -7.94 -7.09
N TRP A 377 26.02 -7.64 -7.72
CA TRP A 377 25.43 -6.30 -7.76
C TRP A 377 25.02 -5.80 -6.37
N GLU A 378 24.33 -6.62 -5.58
CA GLU A 378 23.98 -6.29 -4.19
C GLU A 378 25.24 -6.08 -3.34
N THR A 379 26.25 -6.94 -3.49
CA THR A 379 27.52 -6.80 -2.80
C THR A 379 28.25 -5.52 -3.23
N ALA A 380 28.25 -5.20 -4.53
CA ALA A 380 28.84 -3.98 -5.06
C ALA A 380 28.10 -2.73 -4.55
N LEU A 381 26.77 -2.77 -4.48
CA LEU A 381 25.94 -1.70 -3.93
C LEU A 381 26.22 -1.48 -2.44
N HIS A 382 26.32 -2.57 -1.67
CA HIS A 382 26.67 -2.51 -0.26
C HIS A 382 28.09 -1.96 -0.05
N LEU A 383 29.07 -2.41 -0.85
CA LEU A 383 30.43 -1.90 -0.82
C LEU A 383 30.48 -0.42 -1.20
N ARG A 384 29.76 -0.02 -2.25
CA ARG A 384 29.61 1.40 -2.65
C ARG A 384 29.08 2.24 -1.49
N ASN A 385 28.04 1.80 -0.81
CA ASN A 385 27.47 2.53 0.32
C ASN A 385 28.46 2.62 1.51
N LYS A 386 29.21 1.56 1.78
CA LYS A 386 30.30 1.59 2.79
C LYS A 386 31.42 2.57 2.39
N LEU A 387 31.83 2.57 1.11
CA LEU A 387 32.85 3.48 0.61
C LEU A 387 32.38 4.94 0.69
N LEU A 388 31.13 5.23 0.32
CA LEU A 388 30.55 6.56 0.45
C LEU A 388 30.50 7.00 1.92
N ALA A 389 30.12 6.13 2.84
CA ALA A 389 30.11 6.43 4.26
C ALA A 389 31.53 6.67 4.81
N GLY A 390 32.51 5.89 4.37
CA GLY A 390 33.92 6.08 4.71
C GLY A 390 34.47 7.40 4.17
N ALA A 391 34.18 7.71 2.91
CA ALA A 391 34.57 8.98 2.27
C ALA A 391 33.93 10.20 2.95
N ASP A 392 32.63 10.09 3.35
CA ASP A 392 31.95 11.14 4.10
C ASP A 392 32.58 11.32 5.50
N GLY A 393 32.88 10.21 6.20
CA GLY A 393 33.54 10.27 7.49
C GLY A 393 34.92 10.94 7.42
N LEU A 394 35.68 10.64 6.36
CA LEU A 394 36.98 11.31 6.12
C LEU A 394 36.76 12.80 5.79
N TYR A 395 35.82 13.12 4.90
CA TYR A 395 35.49 14.51 4.56
C TYR A 395 35.05 15.31 5.79
N ALA A 396 34.23 14.74 6.66
CA ALA A 396 33.75 15.37 7.89
C ALA A 396 34.88 15.71 8.87
N ARG A 397 35.95 14.91 8.91
CA ARG A 397 37.13 15.19 9.77
C ARG A 397 37.88 16.47 9.37
N PHE A 398 37.93 16.77 8.08
CA PHE A 398 38.63 17.95 7.57
C PHE A 398 37.73 19.17 7.37
N HIS A 399 36.41 19.01 7.47
CA HIS A 399 35.45 20.06 7.23
C HIS A 399 34.53 20.19 8.43
N ARG A 400 34.80 21.17 9.29
CA ARG A 400 33.95 21.45 10.46
C ARG A 400 32.49 21.64 10.06
N PRO A 401 31.54 21.01 10.79
CA PRO A 401 30.14 21.21 10.55
C PRO A 401 29.72 22.66 10.86
N PRO A 402 28.61 23.16 10.28
CA PRO A 402 28.00 24.39 10.73
C PRO A 402 27.51 24.21 12.17
N ARG A 403 27.57 25.28 12.97
CA ARG A 403 26.95 25.28 14.30
C ARG A 403 25.45 25.25 14.16
N VAL A 404 24.76 24.28 14.75
CA VAL A 404 23.31 24.18 14.81
C VAL A 404 22.85 24.28 16.25
N VAL A 405 22.02 25.28 16.57
CA VAL A 405 21.42 25.48 17.89
C VAL A 405 20.34 24.41 18.09
N GLY A 406 20.29 23.79 19.26
CA GLY A 406 19.35 22.72 19.55
C GLY A 406 17.87 23.15 19.53
N ILE A 407 16.97 22.18 19.53
CA ILE A 407 15.52 22.37 19.34
C ILE A 407 14.92 23.32 20.39
N GLU A 408 15.16 23.06 21.68
CA GLU A 408 14.56 23.89 22.76
C GLU A 408 15.06 25.34 22.71
N ASP A 409 16.37 25.56 22.50
CA ASP A 409 16.93 26.90 22.41
C ASP A 409 16.47 27.64 21.15
N THR A 410 16.28 26.91 20.04
CA THR A 410 15.68 27.47 18.82
C THR A 410 14.26 27.98 19.10
N LEU A 411 13.42 27.17 19.77
CA LEU A 411 12.07 27.58 20.15
C LEU A 411 12.06 28.77 21.14
N ARG A 412 12.96 28.79 22.11
CA ARG A 412 13.13 29.94 23.03
C ARG A 412 13.45 31.24 22.29
N LEU A 413 14.34 31.19 21.30
CA LEU A 413 14.66 32.37 20.47
C LEU A 413 13.45 32.86 19.68
N ILE A 414 12.65 31.93 19.11
CA ILE A 414 11.41 32.28 18.40
C ILE A 414 10.43 32.97 19.35
N ILE A 415 10.29 32.49 20.57
CA ILE A 415 9.37 33.03 21.60
C ILE A 415 9.89 34.37 22.15
N GLU A 416 11.10 34.40 22.66
CA GLU A 416 11.63 35.52 23.46
C GLU A 416 12.10 36.69 22.60
N LYS A 417 12.64 36.42 21.40
CA LYS A 417 13.15 37.45 20.50
C LYS A 417 12.18 37.79 19.35
N GLY A 418 11.06 37.09 19.25
CA GLY A 418 10.10 37.30 18.15
C GLY A 418 10.70 36.96 16.79
N CYS A 419 11.62 36.02 16.72
CA CYS A 419 12.23 35.60 15.46
C CYS A 419 11.26 34.85 14.58
N SER A 420 11.39 35.01 13.26
CA SER A 420 10.77 34.15 12.25
C SER A 420 11.63 32.90 11.99
N ALA A 421 11.07 31.83 11.42
CA ALA A 421 11.81 30.62 11.14
C ALA A 421 11.46 30.03 9.77
N SER A 422 12.47 29.78 8.96
CA SER A 422 12.44 29.05 7.69
C SER A 422 13.11 27.69 7.88
N ARG A 423 12.44 26.58 7.52
CA ARG A 423 12.96 25.24 7.77
C ARG A 423 13.40 24.56 6.47
N PHE A 424 14.54 23.88 6.55
CA PHE A 424 15.11 23.09 5.48
C PHE A 424 15.15 21.60 5.90
N GLY A 425 14.68 20.73 5.03
CA GLY A 425 14.80 19.29 5.14
C GLY A 425 15.42 18.68 3.88
N ASP A 426 15.29 17.40 3.71
CA ASP A 426 15.73 16.68 2.51
C ASP A 426 14.92 17.05 1.26
N GLY A 427 13.63 17.41 1.42
CA GLY A 427 12.79 17.93 0.35
C GLY A 427 13.25 19.27 -0.19
N GLU A 428 13.53 20.24 0.71
CA GLU A 428 14.05 21.56 0.35
C GLU A 428 15.44 21.45 -0.28
N LEU A 429 16.28 20.48 0.17
CA LEU A 429 17.58 20.25 -0.45
C LEU A 429 17.44 19.80 -1.91
N LYS A 430 16.48 18.94 -2.25
CA LYS A 430 16.21 18.52 -3.62
C LYS A 430 15.81 19.70 -4.49
N LEU A 431 14.83 20.48 -4.05
CA LEU A 431 14.36 21.67 -4.77
C LEU A 431 15.46 22.72 -4.96
N LEU A 432 16.29 22.92 -3.95
CA LEU A 432 17.46 23.81 -3.98
C LEU A 432 18.50 23.34 -5.02
N CYS A 433 18.56 22.03 -5.30
CA CYS A 433 19.38 21.45 -6.38
C CYS A 433 18.69 21.45 -7.76
N GLY A 434 17.44 21.93 -7.86
CA GLY A 434 16.68 21.94 -9.10
C GLY A 434 15.94 20.62 -9.38
N GLU A 435 15.85 19.74 -8.39
CA GLU A 435 15.07 18.50 -8.48
C GLU A 435 13.64 18.77 -8.03
N GLN A 436 12.68 18.02 -8.57
CA GLN A 436 11.27 18.06 -8.15
C GLN A 436 11.00 17.14 -6.97
N THR A 437 9.93 17.42 -6.22
CA THR A 437 9.35 16.52 -5.22
C THR A 437 7.95 16.10 -5.65
N TRP A 438 7.36 15.08 -4.99
CA TRP A 438 6.04 14.61 -5.36
C TRP A 438 4.91 15.63 -5.10
N PHE A 439 5.15 16.65 -4.27
CA PHE A 439 4.15 17.68 -3.88
C PHE A 439 4.52 19.10 -4.34
N GLN A 440 5.74 19.30 -4.87
CA GLN A 440 6.19 20.59 -5.40
C GLN A 440 7.13 20.37 -6.60
N ASP A 441 6.77 20.91 -7.74
CA ASP A 441 7.61 20.89 -8.94
C ASP A 441 8.84 21.80 -8.77
N ALA A 442 9.86 21.54 -9.57
CA ALA A 442 11.02 22.39 -9.64
C ALA A 442 10.62 23.75 -10.23
N ASP A 443 10.93 24.82 -9.52
CA ASP A 443 10.68 26.21 -9.93
C ASP A 443 11.96 27.02 -9.74
N PRO A 444 12.44 27.76 -10.77
CA PRO A 444 13.69 28.51 -10.70
C PRO A 444 13.69 29.61 -9.63
N LEU A 445 12.55 30.28 -9.39
CA LEU A 445 12.43 31.30 -8.36
C LEU A 445 12.48 30.69 -6.97
N LEU A 446 11.73 29.56 -6.76
CA LEU A 446 11.76 28.80 -5.50
C LEU A 446 13.19 28.34 -5.22
N GLN A 447 13.85 27.75 -6.20
CA GLN A 447 15.24 27.28 -6.08
C GLN A 447 16.17 28.44 -5.65
N LYS A 448 16.11 29.56 -6.34
CA LYS A 448 16.93 30.74 -6.04
C LYS A 448 16.67 31.25 -4.62
N ARG A 449 15.39 31.39 -4.23
CA ARG A 449 15.02 31.88 -2.90
C ARG A 449 15.50 30.94 -1.78
N LEU A 450 15.34 29.63 -1.95
CA LEU A 450 15.88 28.65 -1.01
C LEU A 450 17.40 28.76 -0.86
N GLN A 451 18.14 28.91 -1.97
CA GLN A 451 19.60 29.12 -1.94
C GLN A 451 19.99 30.39 -1.20
N GLU A 452 19.30 31.49 -1.44
CA GLU A 452 19.56 32.79 -0.78
C GLU A 452 19.33 32.70 0.74
N ILE A 453 18.21 32.10 1.18
CA ILE A 453 17.89 31.97 2.59
C ILE A 453 18.92 31.06 3.30
N LEU A 454 19.27 29.93 2.69
CA LEU A 454 20.23 29.00 3.26
C LEU A 454 21.65 29.61 3.32
N ALA A 455 22.03 30.42 2.35
CA ALA A 455 23.29 31.18 2.37
C ALA A 455 23.27 32.36 3.35
N GLY A 456 22.13 32.61 4.03
CA GLY A 456 21.99 33.67 5.03
C GLY A 456 21.72 35.06 4.49
N LYS A 457 21.19 35.18 3.28
CA LYS A 457 20.74 36.43 2.66
C LYS A 457 19.29 36.79 3.01
N GLY A 458 18.76 36.26 4.12
CA GLY A 458 17.43 36.56 4.64
C GLY A 458 17.41 37.80 5.56
N PRO A 459 16.21 38.22 6.03
CA PRO A 459 16.03 39.25 7.02
C PRO A 459 16.79 38.94 8.34
N GLU A 460 17.19 39.97 9.08
CA GLU A 460 17.99 39.85 10.30
C GLU A 460 17.32 38.98 11.37
N ARG A 461 15.98 39.05 11.51
CA ARG A 461 15.18 38.30 12.47
C ARG A 461 14.74 36.91 11.97
N LEU A 462 15.27 36.44 10.84
CA LEU A 462 14.95 35.12 10.29
C LEU A 462 15.97 34.09 10.74
N LEU A 463 15.49 33.02 11.39
CA LEU A 463 16.25 31.84 11.73
C LEU A 463 16.22 30.85 10.54
N ALA A 464 17.38 30.59 9.92
CA ALA A 464 17.50 29.51 8.95
C ALA A 464 17.70 28.18 9.71
N CYS A 465 16.68 27.34 9.71
CA CYS A 465 16.69 26.07 10.43
C CYS A 465 17.06 24.91 9.50
N VAL A 466 18.08 24.13 9.88
CA VAL A 466 18.58 22.96 9.16
C VAL A 466 18.53 21.74 10.06
N PRO A 467 18.51 20.50 9.52
CA PRO A 467 18.53 19.31 10.39
C PRO A 467 19.78 19.27 11.27
N GLY A 468 19.60 19.02 12.57
CA GLY A 468 20.69 18.90 13.56
C GLY A 468 21.44 17.56 13.45
N ILE A 469 21.87 17.20 12.23
CA ILE A 469 22.43 15.88 11.91
C ILE A 469 23.96 15.89 11.68
N PHE A 470 24.55 17.08 11.51
CA PHE A 470 25.93 17.19 10.98
C PHE A 470 27.01 16.77 11.98
N GLU A 471 26.81 16.98 13.27
CA GLU A 471 27.74 16.58 14.33
C GLU A 471 27.50 15.15 14.78
N SER A 472 26.26 14.79 15.07
CA SER A 472 25.91 13.45 15.59
C SER A 472 24.50 13.03 15.16
N GLN A 473 24.32 11.74 14.89
CA GLN A 473 23.01 11.13 14.67
C GLN A 473 22.60 10.23 15.86
N SER A 474 23.34 10.27 16.98
CA SER A 474 23.06 9.44 18.16
C SER A 474 21.69 9.73 18.83
N PRO A 475 21.13 10.96 18.80
CA PRO A 475 19.82 11.22 19.39
C PRO A 475 18.66 10.55 18.65
N PHE A 476 18.84 10.20 17.38
CA PHE A 476 17.77 9.63 16.57
C PHE A 476 17.51 8.14 16.88
N ALA A 477 16.23 7.75 16.80
CA ALA A 477 15.81 6.37 16.82
C ALA A 477 16.12 5.67 15.48
N GLU A 478 16.17 4.35 15.46
CA GLU A 478 16.16 3.60 14.21
C GLU A 478 14.70 3.53 13.68
N PRO A 479 14.41 3.70 12.38
CA PRO A 479 15.35 3.78 11.25
C PRO A 479 15.88 5.18 10.89
N ASP A 480 15.43 6.27 11.56
CA ASP A 480 15.80 7.65 11.22
C ASP A 480 17.31 7.89 11.30
N ARG A 481 17.97 7.28 12.29
CA ARG A 481 19.44 7.35 12.42
C ARG A 481 20.15 6.78 11.19
N GLN A 482 19.67 5.64 10.68
CA GLN A 482 20.23 5.01 9.47
C GLN A 482 19.97 5.88 8.25
N TYR A 483 18.76 6.43 8.12
CA TYR A 483 18.39 7.34 7.04
C TYR A 483 19.32 8.55 6.98
N TRP A 484 19.51 9.27 8.09
CA TRP A 484 20.34 10.46 8.13
C TRP A 484 21.83 10.19 7.89
N ARG A 485 22.35 9.03 8.34
CA ARG A 485 23.70 8.59 7.97
C ARG A 485 23.85 8.39 6.46
N GLN A 486 22.91 7.72 5.83
CA GLN A 486 22.91 7.52 4.38
C GLN A 486 22.73 8.84 3.63
N HIS A 487 21.85 9.71 4.11
CA HIS A 487 21.65 11.03 3.55
C HIS A 487 22.96 11.85 3.58
N LEU A 488 23.62 11.92 4.70
CA LEU A 488 24.89 12.66 4.81
C LEU A 488 25.98 12.05 3.94
N SER A 489 26.09 10.73 3.85
CA SER A 489 27.10 10.11 2.98
C SER A 489 26.99 10.48 1.51
N ARG A 490 25.82 10.91 1.07
CA ARG A 490 25.53 11.34 -0.31
C ARG A 490 25.49 12.85 -0.47
N HIS A 491 25.00 13.57 0.52
CA HIS A 491 24.58 14.98 0.37
C HIS A 491 25.29 15.98 1.28
N ARG A 492 26.21 15.55 2.20
CA ARG A 492 26.95 16.49 3.06
C ARG A 492 27.67 17.59 2.27
N LYS A 493 28.35 17.22 1.18
CA LYS A 493 29.03 18.19 0.30
C LYS A 493 28.05 19.18 -0.33
N THR A 494 26.86 18.70 -0.68
CA THR A 494 25.79 19.55 -1.24
C THR A 494 25.30 20.54 -0.20
N TRP A 495 24.99 20.08 1.02
CA TRP A 495 24.62 20.98 2.11
C TRP A 495 25.69 22.05 2.31
N TYR A 496 26.97 21.65 2.45
CA TYR A 496 28.07 22.58 2.71
C TYR A 496 28.39 23.53 1.54
N ARG A 497 27.97 23.21 0.32
CA ARG A 497 28.07 24.11 -0.84
C ARG A 497 27.16 25.32 -0.73
N TYR A 498 25.96 25.13 -0.20
CA TYR A 498 24.94 26.17 -0.13
C TYR A 498 24.86 26.85 1.24
N MET A 499 25.47 26.28 2.26
CA MET A 499 25.54 26.86 3.61
C MET A 499 26.81 27.74 3.79
N ASP A 500 26.66 28.83 4.54
CA ASP A 500 27.83 29.52 5.11
C ASP A 500 28.18 28.88 6.46
N ARG A 501 29.18 28.00 6.49
CA ARG A 501 29.59 27.25 7.69
C ARG A 501 30.17 28.10 8.83
N ARG A 502 30.37 29.41 8.61
CA ARG A 502 30.78 30.36 9.65
C ARG A 502 29.57 30.90 10.42
N ARG A 503 28.36 30.72 9.90
CA ARG A 503 27.13 31.18 10.53
C ARG A 503 26.61 30.11 11.51
N THR A 504 25.78 30.60 12.43
CA THR A 504 24.95 29.75 13.29
C THR A 504 23.63 29.45 12.57
N TYR A 505 23.24 28.20 12.51
CA TYR A 505 21.94 27.73 12.08
C TYR A 505 21.16 27.21 13.28
N TYR A 506 19.89 26.88 13.05
CA TYR A 506 18.95 26.48 14.06
C TYR A 506 18.36 25.11 13.71
N ASP A 507 17.75 24.41 14.65
CA ASP A 507 17.32 23.05 14.38
C ASP A 507 15.98 23.00 13.66
N ALA A 508 15.92 22.38 12.50
CA ALA A 508 14.69 22.16 11.74
C ALA A 508 13.74 21.14 12.38
N PHE A 509 14.24 20.30 13.31
CA PHE A 509 13.41 19.35 14.04
C PHE A 509 12.52 19.98 15.12
N ILE A 510 12.48 21.30 15.25
CA ILE A 510 11.51 21.99 16.11
C ILE A 510 10.07 21.51 15.88
N SER A 511 9.70 21.16 14.64
CA SER A 511 8.36 20.66 14.28
C SER A 511 8.27 19.14 14.17
N ARG A 512 9.36 18.41 14.40
CA ARG A 512 9.45 16.95 14.35
C ARG A 512 10.14 16.40 15.59
N CYS A 513 9.68 16.80 16.76
CA CYS A 513 10.36 16.55 18.02
C CYS A 513 9.98 15.22 18.70
N TYR A 514 9.13 14.38 18.09
CA TYR A 514 8.63 13.15 18.70
C TYR A 514 9.15 11.87 18.01
N LEU A 515 8.65 11.55 16.80
CA LEU A 515 8.96 10.25 16.17
C LEU A 515 10.43 10.03 15.90
N PRO A 516 11.20 10.99 15.34
CA PRO A 516 12.59 10.72 14.97
C PRO A 516 13.52 10.45 16.15
N PHE A 517 13.18 10.85 17.38
CA PHE A 517 14.10 10.82 18.51
C PHE A 517 13.88 9.60 19.44
N ARG A 518 14.98 9.17 20.08
CA ARG A 518 14.97 8.11 21.11
C ARG A 518 14.34 8.59 22.41
N ASP A 519 14.72 9.81 22.83
CA ASP A 519 14.17 10.44 24.03
C ASP A 519 12.79 11.06 23.71
N LYS A 520 11.74 10.33 24.06
CA LYS A 520 10.36 10.80 23.91
C LYS A 520 9.96 11.86 24.92
N GLY A 521 10.68 12.00 26.03
CA GLY A 521 10.46 13.03 27.03
C GLY A 521 10.76 14.45 26.53
N GLN A 522 11.67 14.59 25.56
CA GLN A 522 11.95 15.86 24.90
C GLN A 522 10.71 16.43 24.18
N ALA A 523 9.87 15.57 23.60
CA ALA A 523 8.69 15.99 22.84
C ALA A 523 7.71 16.81 23.68
N ALA A 524 7.42 16.37 24.89
CA ALA A 524 6.50 17.09 25.81
C ALA A 524 7.00 18.52 26.09
N ARG A 525 8.31 18.71 26.33
CA ARG A 525 8.91 20.03 26.53
C ARG A 525 8.80 20.91 25.29
N CYS A 526 9.09 20.33 24.12
CA CYS A 526 8.98 21.06 22.85
C CYS A 526 7.54 21.49 22.55
N PHE A 527 6.56 20.61 22.71
CA PHE A 527 5.15 20.98 22.52
C PHE A 527 4.68 22.02 23.55
N GLY A 528 5.17 21.95 24.79
CA GLY A 528 4.95 23.00 25.79
C GLY A 528 5.49 24.36 25.34
N LEU A 529 6.70 24.42 24.75
CA LEU A 529 7.25 25.66 24.19
C LEU A 529 6.46 26.15 22.98
N TRP A 530 6.02 25.26 22.10
CA TRP A 530 5.14 25.64 20.99
C TRP A 530 3.85 26.27 21.48
N LYS A 531 3.15 25.69 22.47
CA LYS A 531 1.92 26.27 23.06
C LYS A 531 2.16 27.66 23.65
N ARG A 532 3.29 27.87 24.32
CA ARG A 532 3.69 29.19 24.84
C ARG A 532 3.92 30.23 23.74
N LEU A 533 4.29 29.85 22.51
CA LEU A 533 4.51 30.79 21.42
C LEU A 533 3.26 31.59 21.05
N TRP A 534 2.10 30.98 21.11
CA TRP A 534 0.80 31.60 20.77
C TRP A 534 -0.13 31.83 21.96
N GLU A 535 0.34 31.60 23.19
CA GLU A 535 -0.43 31.88 24.37
C GLU A 535 -0.85 33.37 24.39
N ASP A 536 -2.18 33.63 24.57
CA ASP A 536 -2.80 34.95 24.52
C ASP A 536 -2.51 35.79 23.25
N ARG A 537 -2.19 35.16 22.14
CA ARG A 537 -1.91 35.83 20.86
C ARG A 537 -2.96 35.51 19.81
N ASP A 538 -3.17 36.47 18.92
CA ASP A 538 -3.92 36.28 17.71
C ASP A 538 -3.00 35.66 16.64
N ILE A 539 -3.43 34.53 16.03
CA ILE A 539 -2.64 33.79 15.06
C ILE A 539 -3.29 33.77 13.68
N LEU A 540 -2.46 33.80 12.65
CA LEU A 540 -2.84 33.59 11.26
C LEU A 540 -2.19 32.29 10.77
N VAL A 541 -2.98 31.29 10.45
CA VAL A 541 -2.53 30.02 9.88
C VAL A 541 -2.65 30.08 8.36
N ILE A 542 -1.56 29.83 7.65
CA ILE A 542 -1.57 29.70 6.18
C ILE A 542 -1.23 28.25 5.84
N GLU A 543 -2.20 27.51 5.32
CA GLU A 543 -2.09 26.07 5.18
C GLU A 543 -2.78 25.49 3.95
N GLY A 544 -2.45 24.24 3.60
CA GLY A 544 -3.19 23.49 2.60
C GLY A 544 -4.60 23.12 3.12
N GLU A 545 -5.60 23.12 2.23
CA GLU A 545 -7.03 22.89 2.58
C GLU A 545 -7.31 21.62 3.42
N LYS A 546 -6.43 20.62 3.30
CA LYS A 546 -6.54 19.35 4.04
C LYS A 546 -5.54 19.22 5.18
N THR A 547 -4.72 20.22 5.43
CA THR A 547 -3.72 20.21 6.52
C THR A 547 -4.38 20.29 7.89
N ARG A 548 -5.28 21.26 8.09
CA ARG A 548 -6.11 21.43 9.28
C ARG A 548 -5.29 21.50 10.57
N LEU A 549 -4.27 22.34 10.58
CA LEU A 549 -3.34 22.51 11.70
C LEU A 549 -4.12 22.86 13.00
N GLY A 550 -3.96 22.06 14.06
CA GLY A 550 -4.60 22.24 15.37
C GLY A 550 -6.08 21.88 15.43
N VAL A 551 -6.70 21.41 14.34
CA VAL A 551 -8.11 20.99 14.35
C VAL A 551 -8.24 19.61 15.01
N GLY A 552 -9.21 19.46 15.93
CA GLY A 552 -9.49 18.20 16.61
C GLY A 552 -8.49 17.83 17.71
N ASN A 553 -7.60 18.75 18.11
CA ASN A 553 -6.72 18.60 19.27
C ASN A 553 -6.56 19.95 20.02
N ASP A 554 -5.84 19.96 21.13
CA ASP A 554 -5.66 21.12 22.00
C ASP A 554 -4.41 21.96 21.68
N LEU A 555 -3.81 21.81 20.48
CA LEU A 555 -2.59 22.51 20.12
C LEU A 555 -2.75 24.03 20.24
N PHE A 556 -3.87 24.58 19.81
CA PHE A 556 -4.18 26.02 19.82
C PHE A 556 -5.08 26.48 21.00
N ALA A 557 -5.28 25.64 22.01
CA ALA A 557 -6.19 25.98 23.13
C ALA A 557 -5.83 27.28 23.86
N GLY A 558 -4.56 27.69 23.86
CA GLY A 558 -4.09 28.94 24.48
C GLY A 558 -4.08 30.17 23.57
N ALA A 559 -4.42 30.03 22.27
CA ALA A 559 -4.47 31.16 21.36
C ALA A 559 -5.71 32.01 21.59
N ARG A 560 -5.58 33.36 21.50
CA ARG A 560 -6.71 34.29 21.67
C ARG A 560 -7.69 34.21 20.51
N SER A 561 -7.19 34.11 19.29
CA SER A 561 -7.98 33.89 18.08
C SER A 561 -7.15 33.17 17.01
N VAL A 562 -7.84 32.41 16.17
CA VAL A 562 -7.26 31.74 15.01
C VAL A 562 -7.94 32.24 13.74
N ARG A 563 -7.16 32.62 12.75
CA ARG A 563 -7.63 32.97 11.40
C ARG A 563 -6.88 32.14 10.39
N ARG A 564 -7.50 31.80 9.26
CA ARG A 564 -6.90 30.89 8.26
C ARG A 564 -6.96 31.45 6.85
N ILE A 565 -5.87 31.26 6.12
CA ILE A 565 -5.79 31.40 4.66
C ILE A 565 -5.50 30.00 4.11
N LEU A 566 -6.34 29.52 3.22
CA LEU A 566 -6.21 28.18 2.65
C LEU A 566 -5.69 28.23 1.22
N CYS A 567 -4.91 27.20 0.84
CA CYS A 567 -4.47 27.00 -0.54
C CYS A 567 -4.44 25.50 -0.90
N PRO A 568 -4.19 25.13 -2.17
CA PRO A 568 -4.00 23.72 -2.54
C PRO A 568 -2.89 23.04 -1.74
N ASN A 569 -3.09 21.75 -1.40
CA ASN A 569 -2.11 20.98 -0.62
C ASN A 569 -0.80 20.68 -1.36
N THR A 570 -0.82 20.79 -2.69
CA THR A 570 0.34 20.60 -3.55
C THR A 570 0.54 21.83 -4.42
N GLN A 571 1.76 22.06 -4.90
CA GLN A 571 2.10 23.21 -5.77
C GLN A 571 1.78 24.58 -5.15
N ALA A 572 1.88 24.70 -3.83
CA ALA A 572 1.52 25.93 -3.11
C ALA A 572 2.36 27.15 -3.54
N PHE A 573 3.60 26.93 -4.04
CA PHE A 573 4.45 28.01 -4.51
C PHE A 573 3.87 28.75 -5.71
N ALA A 574 3.10 28.09 -6.57
CA ALA A 574 2.38 28.73 -7.68
C ALA A 574 1.35 29.78 -7.22
N ARG A 575 0.92 29.71 -5.95
CA ARG A 575 -0.02 30.66 -5.32
C ARG A 575 0.67 31.71 -4.43
N ARG A 576 2.01 31.76 -4.45
CA ARG A 576 2.82 32.62 -3.55
C ARG A 576 2.35 34.07 -3.56
N GLU A 577 2.11 34.66 -4.72
CA GLU A 577 1.72 36.09 -4.84
C GLU A 577 0.35 36.34 -4.18
N ALA A 578 -0.64 35.51 -4.45
CA ALA A 578 -1.97 35.60 -3.84
C ALA A 578 -1.92 35.36 -2.31
N LEU A 579 -1.11 34.41 -1.85
CA LEU A 579 -0.90 34.16 -0.43
C LEU A 579 -0.22 35.35 0.27
N MET A 580 0.79 35.93 -0.35
CA MET A 580 1.46 37.14 0.17
C MET A 580 0.50 38.33 0.21
N GLU A 581 -0.28 38.56 -0.84
CA GLU A 581 -1.27 39.64 -0.87
C GLU A 581 -2.31 39.51 0.23
N ALA A 582 -2.88 38.27 0.40
CA ALA A 582 -3.86 37.98 1.42
C ALA A 582 -3.29 38.16 2.85
N ALA A 583 -2.04 37.74 3.09
CA ALA A 583 -1.37 37.90 4.36
C ALA A 583 -1.02 39.39 4.66
N LEU A 584 -0.54 40.16 3.67
CA LEU A 584 -0.16 41.56 3.84
C LEU A 584 -1.35 42.47 4.16
N ARG A 585 -2.58 42.07 3.84
CA ARG A 585 -3.83 42.75 4.25
C ARG A 585 -4.16 42.57 5.73
N GLN A 586 -3.46 41.67 6.43
CA GLN A 586 -3.72 41.42 7.85
C GLN A 586 -2.84 42.28 8.76
N ASP A 587 -3.21 42.35 10.05
CA ASP A 587 -2.44 43.07 11.06
C ASP A 587 -1.07 42.43 11.26
N ARG A 588 -0.01 43.23 11.18
CA ARG A 588 1.39 42.78 11.35
C ARG A 588 1.72 42.26 12.75
N ARG A 589 0.85 42.51 13.73
CA ARG A 589 0.98 41.96 15.10
C ARG A 589 0.62 40.49 15.19
N LEU A 590 -0.08 39.93 14.17
CA LEU A 590 -0.43 38.52 14.13
C LEU A 590 0.83 37.65 14.05
N LEU A 591 0.83 36.55 14.80
CA LEU A 591 1.81 35.49 14.59
C LEU A 591 1.36 34.65 13.39
N VAL A 592 2.19 34.57 12.35
CA VAL A 592 1.89 33.79 11.16
C VAL A 592 2.50 32.39 11.27
N LEU A 593 1.67 31.36 11.15
CA LEU A 593 2.06 29.95 11.14
C LEU A 593 1.87 29.37 9.74
N LEU A 594 2.90 28.77 9.18
CA LEU A 594 2.93 28.30 7.80
C LEU A 594 3.02 26.77 7.74
N ALA A 595 2.08 26.10 7.07
CA ALA A 595 2.07 24.66 6.85
C ALA A 595 1.83 24.33 5.38
N LEU A 596 2.84 24.63 4.51
CA LEU A 596 2.77 24.62 3.04
C LEU A 596 3.91 23.84 2.38
N GLY A 597 4.54 22.92 3.11
CA GLY A 597 5.76 22.25 2.64
C GLY A 597 6.87 23.27 2.30
N PRO A 598 7.67 23.08 1.24
CA PRO A 598 8.81 23.95 0.92
C PRO A 598 8.44 25.41 0.63
N SER A 599 7.18 25.66 0.24
CA SER A 599 6.70 27.04 0.05
C SER A 599 6.69 27.83 1.36
N ALA A 600 6.47 27.16 2.50
CA ALA A 600 6.51 27.77 3.83
C ALA A 600 7.88 28.38 4.14
N THR A 601 8.96 27.72 3.75
CA THR A 601 10.33 28.17 3.95
C THR A 601 10.57 29.55 3.32
N VAL A 602 10.09 29.77 2.09
CA VAL A 602 10.24 31.05 1.37
C VAL A 602 9.26 32.09 1.89
N LEU A 603 7.98 31.71 2.09
CA LEU A 603 6.97 32.63 2.59
C LEU A 603 7.29 33.16 3.99
N ALA A 604 7.88 32.33 4.89
CA ALA A 604 8.34 32.78 6.20
C ALA A 604 9.39 33.89 6.10
N ALA A 605 10.33 33.77 5.15
CA ALA A 605 11.34 34.78 4.90
C ALA A 605 10.72 36.06 4.29
N ASP A 606 9.82 35.91 3.32
CA ASP A 606 9.17 37.04 2.65
C ASP A 606 8.28 37.83 3.65
N LEU A 607 7.48 37.16 4.46
CA LEU A 607 6.65 37.79 5.50
C LEU A 607 7.51 38.45 6.59
N CYS A 608 8.61 37.81 6.97
CA CYS A 608 9.58 38.39 7.91
C CYS A 608 10.14 39.72 7.38
N ALA A 609 10.48 39.80 6.08
CA ALA A 609 10.94 41.03 5.43
C ALA A 609 9.88 42.15 5.46
N HIS A 610 8.59 41.78 5.55
CA HIS A 610 7.48 42.74 5.67
C HIS A 610 7.08 43.04 7.12
N GLY A 611 7.85 42.56 8.13
CA GLY A 611 7.69 42.89 9.53
C GLY A 611 6.75 41.95 10.33
N PHE A 612 6.32 40.81 9.75
CA PHE A 612 5.60 39.78 10.49
C PHE A 612 6.57 38.87 11.23
N GLN A 613 6.12 38.31 12.35
CA GLN A 613 6.71 37.10 12.90
C GLN A 613 6.05 35.89 12.21
N ALA A 614 6.80 35.21 11.34
CA ALA A 614 6.30 34.10 10.52
C ALA A 614 7.13 32.84 10.76
N VAL A 615 6.48 31.72 11.08
CA VAL A 615 7.12 30.48 11.46
C VAL A 615 6.63 29.33 10.58
N ASP A 616 7.57 28.68 9.90
CA ASP A 616 7.32 27.42 9.20
C ASP A 616 7.13 26.30 10.23
N THR A 617 5.91 25.82 10.35
CA THR A 617 5.52 24.77 11.31
C THR A 617 5.67 23.35 10.76
N GLY A 618 5.83 23.20 9.44
CA GLY A 618 5.99 21.89 8.78
C GLY A 618 4.98 20.86 9.24
N HIS A 619 5.45 19.77 9.87
CA HIS A 619 4.63 18.64 10.33
C HIS A 619 4.25 18.73 11.82
N LEU A 620 4.29 19.90 12.44
CA LEU A 620 4.10 20.10 13.87
C LEU A 620 2.83 19.43 14.40
N ASP A 621 1.70 19.67 13.75
CA ASP A 621 0.40 19.13 14.17
C ASP A 621 0.32 17.60 14.05
N ILE A 622 0.88 17.04 13.00
CA ILE A 622 0.92 15.60 12.79
C ILE A 622 1.84 14.92 13.82
N GLU A 623 2.98 15.52 14.12
CA GLU A 623 3.87 15.05 15.20
C GLU A 623 3.20 15.13 16.56
N TYR A 624 2.38 16.18 16.79
CA TYR A 624 1.59 16.33 18.01
C TYR A 624 0.49 15.29 18.12
N GLU A 625 -0.24 15.00 17.05
CA GLU A 625 -1.22 13.91 17.00
C GLU A 625 -0.57 12.53 17.29
N TRP A 626 0.61 12.28 16.72
CA TRP A 626 1.35 11.05 16.99
C TRP A 626 1.82 10.97 18.45
N PHE A 627 2.23 12.10 19.02
CA PHE A 627 2.59 12.18 20.44
C PHE A 627 1.41 11.89 21.35
N LEU A 628 0.24 12.51 21.12
CA LEU A 628 -0.98 12.27 21.91
C LEU A 628 -1.43 10.80 21.86
N ARG A 629 -1.20 10.14 20.73
CA ARG A 629 -1.57 8.73 20.53
C ARG A 629 -0.50 7.74 20.97
N GLY A 630 0.64 8.21 21.44
CA GLY A 630 1.77 7.33 21.78
C GLY A 630 2.26 6.51 20.58
N ALA A 631 2.18 7.05 19.36
CA ALA A 631 2.50 6.31 18.15
C ALA A 631 3.99 5.93 18.10
N GLU A 632 4.26 4.68 17.74
CA GLU A 632 5.63 4.16 17.54
C GLU A 632 6.15 4.34 16.10
N GLY A 633 5.30 4.78 15.19
CA GLY A 633 5.62 4.99 13.78
C GLY A 633 4.66 5.96 13.12
N LYS A 634 4.92 6.28 11.84
CA LYS A 634 4.09 7.19 11.05
C LYS A 634 2.75 6.51 10.72
N ILE A 635 1.68 7.03 11.29
CA ILE A 635 0.30 6.54 11.09
C ILE A 635 -0.57 7.64 10.47
N PRO A 636 -1.62 7.29 9.71
CA PRO A 636 -2.62 8.25 9.25
C PRO A 636 -3.29 8.93 10.44
N VAL A 637 -3.59 10.23 10.28
CA VAL A 637 -4.39 10.99 11.23
C VAL A 637 -5.75 11.26 10.59
N PRO A 638 -6.86 10.76 11.15
CA PRO A 638 -8.18 10.94 10.59
C PRO A 638 -8.50 12.42 10.33
N GLY A 639 -9.01 12.71 9.15
CA GLY A 639 -9.39 14.07 8.78
C GLY A 639 -8.25 15.02 8.43
N LYS A 640 -6.97 14.61 8.49
CA LYS A 640 -5.80 15.46 8.22
C LYS A 640 -4.93 14.91 7.09
N PHE A 641 -4.31 15.83 6.34
CA PHE A 641 -3.34 15.47 5.31
C PHE A 641 -2.01 15.07 5.93
N VAL A 642 -1.63 13.80 5.79
CA VAL A 642 -0.33 13.27 6.23
C VAL A 642 0.43 12.81 5.00
N GLY A 643 1.34 13.63 4.49
CA GLY A 643 2.10 13.32 3.26
C GLY A 643 2.90 12.03 3.33
N GLU A 644 3.40 11.68 4.52
CA GLU A 644 4.25 10.52 4.78
C GLU A 644 3.46 9.24 5.17
N ALA A 645 2.13 9.36 5.35
CA ALA A 645 1.24 8.27 5.76
C ALA A 645 -0.11 8.36 5.04
N GLY A 646 -0.07 8.30 3.69
CA GLY A 646 -1.26 8.21 2.85
C GLY A 646 -1.61 9.44 2.02
N ALA A 647 -0.74 10.46 2.01
CA ALA A 647 -0.86 11.63 1.13
C ALA A 647 -2.27 12.27 1.09
N GLY A 648 -2.99 12.24 2.25
CA GLY A 648 -4.34 12.81 2.35
C GLY A 648 -5.44 12.02 1.63
N ALA A 649 -5.18 10.75 1.26
CA ALA A 649 -6.22 9.86 0.79
C ALA A 649 -7.30 9.70 1.88
N GLY A 650 -8.58 9.88 1.50
CA GLY A 650 -9.71 9.80 2.44
C GLY A 650 -10.00 11.08 3.25
N VAL A 651 -9.22 12.16 3.13
CA VAL A 651 -9.54 13.44 3.77
C VAL A 651 -10.67 14.13 3.01
N GLY A 652 -11.90 13.98 3.50
CA GLY A 652 -13.10 14.65 2.98
C GLY A 652 -13.19 16.14 3.30
N THR A 653 -14.31 16.77 2.99
CA THR A 653 -14.63 18.13 3.43
C THR A 653 -14.65 18.22 4.96
N CYS A 654 -14.19 19.34 5.52
CA CYS A 654 -14.27 19.59 6.95
C CYS A 654 -15.66 20.13 7.30
N GLU A 655 -16.32 19.51 8.25
CA GLU A 655 -17.63 19.92 8.76
C GLU A 655 -17.53 20.63 10.13
N ASP A 656 -16.31 20.83 10.65
CA ASP A 656 -16.06 21.51 11.90
C ASP A 656 -16.43 23.00 11.78
N GLY A 657 -17.47 23.42 12.49
CA GLY A 657 -18.02 24.76 12.42
C GLY A 657 -17.04 25.85 12.89
N GLN A 658 -16.20 25.55 13.90
CA GLN A 658 -15.16 26.47 14.37
C GLN A 658 -14.12 26.69 13.28
N TYR A 659 -13.57 25.60 12.73
CA TYR A 659 -12.61 25.66 11.64
C TYR A 659 -13.14 26.45 10.44
N LEU A 660 -14.40 26.21 10.06
CA LEU A 660 -15.01 26.92 8.94
C LEU A 660 -15.16 28.43 9.19
N SER A 661 -15.45 28.82 10.44
CA SER A 661 -15.58 30.24 10.83
C SER A 661 -14.22 30.98 10.90
N GLU A 662 -13.12 30.25 11.03
CA GLU A 662 -11.75 30.80 11.05
C GLU A 662 -11.21 31.15 9.65
N ILE A 663 -11.83 30.64 8.57
CA ILE A 663 -11.36 30.80 7.20
C ILE A 663 -11.65 32.19 6.68
N LEU A 664 -10.60 32.98 6.40
CA LEU A 664 -10.70 34.31 5.78
C LEU A 664 -10.87 34.22 4.26
N CYS A 665 -10.05 33.41 3.61
CA CYS A 665 -10.08 33.25 2.16
C CYS A 665 -9.39 31.93 1.71
N ARG A 666 -9.59 31.62 0.41
CA ARG A 666 -8.92 30.52 -0.31
C ARG A 666 -8.17 31.11 -1.50
N CYS A 667 -6.86 30.81 -1.63
CA CYS A 667 -5.98 31.34 -2.67
C CYS A 667 -5.65 30.30 -3.76
#